data_fe8213773e2de2f47edb9d84ffbc8546
#
_entry.id   fe8213773e2de2f47edb9d84ffbc8546
#
_cell.length_a   1.000
_cell.length_b   1.000
_cell.length_c   1.000
_cell.angle_alpha   90.00
_cell.angle_beta   90.00
_cell.angle_gamma   90.00
#
_symmetry.space_group_name_H-M   'P 1'
#
loop_
_entity.id
_entity.type
_entity.pdbx_description
1 polymer ?
#
loop_
_entity_poly.entity_id
_entity_poly.type
_entity_poly.pdbx_seq_one_letter_code
_entity_poly.pdbx_strand_id
1 'polypeptide(L)'
;MQISYTKSAQHALKYAARAAREMKHPYIGTEHLLLALREEYTGVAGQVLANSGVESEKILKLMDELITPSEEHPAAKGKRLEESPRLQYLLENSAKECKRLRTTEIGTEHLLLAMIRDVDCVAAKILITLNVNLQKLFQSIMNAAGIDPKIYQEELQEDNRGSGAMMEQYCTDLTERAAEGKMDPVVGRNQEIYRLMEILSRRTKNNPCLVGEPGVGKTAIIEGLAQRIASGVVPEKMKDKKIYSLDLPGLIAGSKYRGEFEERMKGLISEVEACGNVILFLDEIHTMIGAGGAEGAIDASSILKPSLARGEMQLIGATTIAEYRKYIEKDAALERRFQPVTIEEPTQDQCIEILKGLKEKYEAHHKVVIEEQALESAVQLSERYITDRNLPDKAIDVLDEACSKVSLKGYEVPENLKQLEQAVKELASQKEESIERGDFAEASLIQKEQDAVQKKLDSVKKRFEKKQAKANPPVTVDAVAEVVSAWTKVPVSKLAESDAQRLKNLEHVLQKRVIGQDEAVGAVARAVKRGRVGLKDPKRPIGSFLFLGPTGVGKTELSKALAEALFGKEDAMIRVDMSEYMEKHSVSKMIGSPPGYVGHEEGGQLSDQVRTHPYSVILFDEIEKAHPDVFNVLLQVLDDGHITDSQGRKVDFSNTVIIMTSNAGAKAIVEPKKLGFATKEDPASDYKKMKQNVMDEVKQIFRPEFLNRIDEIIVFHSLGKEEMKKIVSLLCNQFTKRLESQMNIHLKLRESAKALIVEKGTDAKYGARPLRRALQTELEDKLADAILNGEIQEGDHVAAGASKKGIHFVKTES
;
A
#
# COMPACT_ATOMS: atom_id res chain seq x y z
N MET A 1 1.90 -38.98 37.76
CA MET A 1 1.19 -39.53 38.92
C MET A 1 -0.14 -38.77 39.04
N GLN A 2 -1.27 -39.47 39.04
CA GLN A 2 -2.56 -38.82 39.34
C GLN A 2 -2.55 -38.45 40.83
N ILE A 3 -2.61 -37.16 41.14
CA ILE A 3 -2.68 -36.68 42.50
C ILE A 3 -4.11 -36.96 43.00
N SER A 4 -4.25 -37.60 44.20
CA SER A 4 -5.56 -37.89 44.78
C SER A 4 -6.21 -36.66 45.40
N TYR A 5 -7.54 -36.63 45.42
CA TYR A 5 -8.31 -35.55 46.08
C TYR A 5 -8.58 -35.93 47.53
N THR A 6 -8.53 -34.98 48.44
CA THR A 6 -8.95 -35.16 49.85
C THR A 6 -10.43 -35.52 49.94
N LYS A 7 -10.86 -36.12 51.03
CA LYS A 7 -12.27 -36.48 51.22
C LYS A 7 -13.21 -35.30 51.10
N SER A 8 -12.84 -34.12 51.61
CA SER A 8 -13.63 -32.88 51.52
C SER A 8 -13.71 -32.37 50.08
N ALA A 9 -12.57 -32.43 49.29
CA ALA A 9 -12.56 -32.04 47.89
C ALA A 9 -13.41 -32.99 47.02
N GLN A 10 -13.34 -34.30 47.28
CA GLN A 10 -14.22 -35.28 46.60
C GLN A 10 -15.69 -35.05 46.94
N HIS A 11 -16.03 -34.66 48.17
CA HIS A 11 -17.37 -34.31 48.59
C HIS A 11 -17.86 -33.07 47.85
N ALA A 12 -17.06 -32.03 47.79
CA ALA A 12 -17.38 -30.80 47.03
C ALA A 12 -17.63 -31.09 45.53
N LEU A 13 -16.79 -31.90 44.87
CA LEU A 13 -16.99 -32.27 43.46
C LEU A 13 -18.28 -33.06 43.22
N LYS A 14 -18.62 -33.99 44.14
CA LYS A 14 -19.88 -34.72 44.06
C LYS A 14 -21.11 -33.81 44.31
N TYR A 15 -20.97 -32.86 45.25
CA TYR A 15 -22.00 -31.87 45.51
C TYR A 15 -22.20 -30.93 44.29
N ALA A 16 -21.14 -30.47 43.65
CA ALA A 16 -21.20 -29.66 42.44
C ALA A 16 -21.99 -30.36 41.29
N ALA A 17 -21.70 -31.66 41.10
CA ALA A 17 -22.41 -32.47 40.11
C ALA A 17 -23.89 -32.68 40.47
N ARG A 18 -24.21 -32.76 41.78
CA ARG A 18 -25.60 -32.85 42.29
C ARG A 18 -26.34 -31.54 42.13
N ALA A 19 -25.74 -30.42 42.51
CA ALA A 19 -26.29 -29.09 42.35
C ALA A 19 -26.64 -28.76 40.88
N ALA A 20 -25.72 -29.05 39.97
CA ALA A 20 -25.98 -28.88 38.52
C ALA A 20 -27.18 -29.69 38.00
N ARG A 21 -27.42 -30.87 38.56
CA ARG A 21 -28.60 -31.71 38.23
C ARG A 21 -29.89 -31.13 38.82
N GLU A 22 -29.86 -30.71 40.08
CA GLU A 22 -31.05 -30.16 40.78
C GLU A 22 -31.50 -28.85 40.14
N MET A 23 -30.55 -28.03 39.66
CA MET A 23 -30.78 -26.78 38.94
C MET A 23 -31.08 -26.95 37.42
N LYS A 24 -31.07 -28.18 36.93
CA LYS A 24 -31.29 -28.55 35.52
C LYS A 24 -30.34 -27.84 34.53
N HIS A 25 -29.10 -27.61 34.93
CA HIS A 25 -28.11 -27.03 34.04
C HIS A 25 -27.52 -28.05 33.06
N PRO A 26 -27.10 -27.67 31.85
CA PRO A 26 -26.65 -28.60 30.82
C PRO A 26 -25.26 -29.19 31.08
N TYR A 27 -24.46 -28.60 31.97
CA TYR A 27 -23.11 -28.99 32.31
C TYR A 27 -22.78 -28.69 33.79
N ILE A 28 -21.66 -29.22 34.26
CA ILE A 28 -21.08 -28.88 35.56
C ILE A 28 -20.06 -27.76 35.34
N GLY A 29 -20.33 -26.55 35.82
CA GLY A 29 -19.45 -25.38 35.67
C GLY A 29 -18.73 -25.01 36.98
N THR A 30 -17.89 -23.99 36.90
CA THR A 30 -17.09 -23.46 38.03
C THR A 30 -17.98 -22.86 39.11
N GLU A 31 -19.12 -22.34 38.78
CA GLU A 31 -20.15 -21.80 39.67
C GLU A 31 -20.74 -22.89 40.59
N HIS A 32 -20.98 -24.08 40.04
CA HIS A 32 -21.45 -25.22 40.84
C HIS A 32 -20.40 -25.69 41.84
N LEU A 33 -19.10 -25.62 41.40
CA LEU A 33 -17.98 -25.93 42.29
C LEU A 33 -17.84 -24.88 43.41
N LEU A 34 -18.05 -23.60 43.12
CA LEU A 34 -18.04 -22.54 44.14
C LEU A 34 -19.11 -22.76 45.19
N LEU A 35 -20.34 -23.06 44.76
CA LEU A 35 -21.43 -23.41 45.68
C LEU A 35 -21.08 -24.62 46.54
N ALA A 36 -20.53 -25.65 45.91
CA ALA A 36 -20.12 -26.87 46.59
C ALA A 36 -19.00 -26.62 47.62
N LEU A 37 -18.02 -25.80 47.28
CA LEU A 37 -16.96 -25.43 48.23
C LEU A 37 -17.50 -24.62 49.42
N ARG A 38 -18.53 -23.79 49.18
CA ARG A 38 -19.15 -23.01 50.25
C ARG A 38 -19.96 -23.91 51.21
N GLU A 39 -20.64 -24.94 50.70
CA GLU A 39 -21.42 -25.88 51.50
C GLU A 39 -20.57 -26.93 52.23
N GLU A 40 -19.33 -27.14 51.80
CA GLU A 40 -18.41 -28.07 52.41
C GLU A 40 -17.65 -27.43 53.64
N TYR A 41 -18.35 -27.35 54.76
CA TYR A 41 -17.84 -26.69 56.00
C TYR A 41 -16.63 -27.38 56.63
N THR A 42 -16.33 -28.62 56.27
CA THR A 42 -15.18 -29.34 56.82
C THR A 42 -13.88 -28.99 56.11
N GLY A 43 -13.97 -28.36 54.90
CA GLY A 43 -12.82 -27.94 54.09
C GLY A 43 -12.38 -26.52 54.40
N VAL A 44 -11.09 -26.21 54.13
CA VAL A 44 -10.51 -24.87 54.33
C VAL A 44 -11.26 -23.82 53.46
N ALA A 45 -11.60 -24.14 52.22
CA ALA A 45 -12.33 -23.22 51.35
C ALA A 45 -13.70 -22.81 51.90
N GLY A 46 -14.49 -23.74 52.46
CA GLY A 46 -15.79 -23.45 53.03
C GLY A 46 -15.71 -22.50 54.21
N GLN A 47 -14.73 -22.70 55.09
CA GLN A 47 -14.48 -21.83 56.26
C GLN A 47 -14.06 -20.42 55.83
N VAL A 48 -13.13 -20.32 54.87
CA VAL A 48 -12.63 -19.03 54.33
C VAL A 48 -13.74 -18.26 53.63
N LEU A 49 -14.53 -18.93 52.81
CA LEU A 49 -15.69 -18.31 52.10
C LEU A 49 -16.74 -17.83 53.11
N ALA A 50 -17.04 -18.61 54.16
CA ALA A 50 -17.94 -18.22 55.25
C ALA A 50 -17.47 -16.95 55.97
N ASN A 51 -16.19 -16.94 56.36
CA ASN A 51 -15.57 -15.80 57.05
C ASN A 51 -15.50 -14.55 56.18
N SER A 52 -15.49 -14.72 54.85
CA SER A 52 -15.51 -13.63 53.86
C SER A 52 -16.92 -13.12 53.52
N GLY A 53 -17.95 -13.62 54.24
CA GLY A 53 -19.33 -13.18 54.10
C GLY A 53 -20.04 -13.71 52.82
N VAL A 54 -19.52 -14.77 52.20
CA VAL A 54 -20.14 -15.44 51.07
C VAL A 54 -21.25 -16.36 51.55
N GLU A 55 -22.49 -16.04 51.24
CA GLU A 55 -23.68 -16.82 51.58
C GLU A 55 -24.14 -17.67 50.40
N SER A 56 -24.52 -18.92 50.63
CA SER A 56 -24.99 -19.85 49.58
C SER A 56 -26.23 -19.33 48.84
N GLU A 57 -27.12 -18.69 49.57
CA GLU A 57 -28.36 -18.13 48.98
C GLU A 57 -28.05 -17.03 47.94
N LYS A 58 -27.04 -16.21 48.16
CA LYS A 58 -26.60 -15.17 47.23
C LYS A 58 -25.94 -15.76 45.99
N ILE A 59 -25.16 -16.85 46.17
CA ILE A 59 -24.58 -17.58 45.02
C ILE A 59 -25.69 -18.17 44.18
N LEU A 60 -26.66 -18.88 44.80
CA LEU A 60 -27.78 -19.49 44.09
C LEU A 60 -28.59 -18.47 43.28
N LYS A 61 -28.89 -17.32 43.88
CA LYS A 61 -29.62 -16.26 43.22
C LYS A 61 -28.90 -15.72 41.98
N LEU A 62 -27.59 -15.51 42.07
CA LEU A 62 -26.77 -15.10 40.94
C LEU A 62 -26.63 -16.18 39.87
N MET A 63 -26.62 -17.46 40.28
CA MET A 63 -26.58 -18.56 39.30
C MET A 63 -27.89 -18.64 38.51
N ASP A 64 -29.05 -18.49 39.18
CA ASP A 64 -30.35 -18.46 38.51
C ASP A 64 -30.53 -17.26 37.56
N GLU A 65 -29.91 -16.12 37.88
CA GLU A 65 -29.92 -14.93 36.99
C GLU A 65 -28.99 -15.07 35.77
N LEU A 66 -27.85 -15.77 35.93
CA LEU A 66 -26.80 -15.87 34.91
C LEU A 66 -26.96 -17.07 33.97
N ILE A 67 -27.62 -18.14 34.40
CA ILE A 67 -27.68 -19.40 33.66
C ILE A 67 -29.13 -19.80 33.46
N THR A 68 -29.57 -19.87 32.19
CA THR A 68 -30.88 -20.34 31.82
C THR A 68 -31.00 -21.87 31.93
N PRO A 69 -32.00 -22.43 32.62
CA PRO A 69 -32.21 -23.87 32.66
C PRO A 69 -32.47 -24.42 31.25
N SER A 70 -31.93 -25.59 30.94
CA SER A 70 -32.13 -26.25 29.65
C SER A 70 -33.46 -26.98 29.58
N GLU A 71 -34.28 -26.74 28.57
CA GLU A 71 -35.54 -27.48 28.32
C GLU A 71 -35.28 -28.97 28.04
N GLU A 72 -34.16 -29.33 27.42
CA GLU A 72 -33.68 -30.72 27.25
C GLU A 72 -32.57 -31.08 28.23
N HIS A 73 -32.91 -31.44 29.45
CA HIS A 73 -31.89 -31.82 30.43
C HIS A 73 -31.21 -33.17 30.10
N PRO A 74 -29.91 -33.24 29.94
CA PRO A 74 -29.20 -34.49 29.57
C PRO A 74 -29.40 -35.64 30.56
N ALA A 75 -29.57 -35.36 31.84
CA ALA A 75 -29.83 -36.36 32.85
C ALA A 75 -31.20 -37.05 32.73
N ALA A 76 -32.19 -36.41 32.10
CA ALA A 76 -33.49 -37.05 31.83
C ALA A 76 -33.37 -38.21 30.82
N LYS A 77 -32.29 -38.26 30.03
CA LYS A 77 -31.99 -39.32 29.05
C LYS A 77 -30.96 -40.33 29.59
N GLY A 78 -30.67 -40.37 30.89
CA GLY A 78 -29.72 -41.31 31.50
C GLY A 78 -28.23 -41.05 31.22
N LYS A 79 -27.87 -39.91 30.61
CA LYS A 79 -26.45 -39.49 30.37
C LYS A 79 -25.85 -38.81 31.61
N ARG A 80 -24.58 -39.04 31.86
CA ARG A 80 -23.82 -38.25 32.83
C ARG A 80 -23.67 -36.82 32.35
N LEU A 81 -23.80 -35.83 33.25
CA LEU A 81 -23.49 -34.44 32.98
C LEU A 81 -21.98 -34.31 32.72
N GLU A 82 -21.61 -33.62 31.66
CA GLU A 82 -20.21 -33.34 31.30
C GLU A 82 -19.71 -32.12 32.08
N GLU A 83 -18.45 -32.12 32.41
CA GLU A 83 -17.76 -30.98 33.01
C GLU A 83 -17.52 -29.92 31.91
N SER A 84 -17.74 -28.64 32.23
CA SER A 84 -17.41 -27.57 31.31
C SER A 84 -15.90 -27.52 31.01
N PRO A 85 -15.45 -27.11 29.80
CA PRO A 85 -14.02 -26.99 29.51
C PRO A 85 -13.27 -26.12 30.53
N ARG A 86 -13.96 -25.11 31.06
CA ARG A 86 -13.37 -24.21 32.05
C ARG A 86 -13.22 -24.86 33.43
N LEU A 87 -14.14 -25.74 33.79
CA LEU A 87 -14.02 -26.53 35.01
C LEU A 87 -12.87 -27.54 34.90
N GLN A 88 -12.73 -28.21 33.76
CA GLN A 88 -11.61 -29.14 33.51
C GLN A 88 -10.26 -28.42 33.64
N TYR A 89 -10.13 -27.22 32.99
CA TYR A 89 -8.94 -26.39 33.11
C TYR A 89 -8.65 -25.99 34.59
N LEU A 90 -9.68 -25.66 35.36
CA LEU A 90 -9.56 -25.33 36.79
C LEU A 90 -9.07 -26.56 37.60
N LEU A 91 -9.58 -27.75 37.33
CA LEU A 91 -9.15 -28.96 37.98
C LEU A 91 -7.69 -29.31 37.69
N GLU A 92 -7.24 -29.14 36.45
CA GLU A 92 -5.84 -29.28 36.08
C GLU A 92 -4.92 -28.29 36.83
N ASN A 93 -5.36 -27.03 36.91
CA ASN A 93 -4.60 -25.99 37.62
C ASN A 93 -4.60 -26.24 39.14
N SER A 94 -5.65 -26.81 39.71
CA SER A 94 -5.65 -27.19 41.14
C SER A 94 -4.58 -28.22 41.46
N ALA A 95 -4.24 -29.09 40.51
CA ALA A 95 -3.12 -30.02 40.66
C ALA A 95 -1.75 -29.33 40.65
N LYS A 96 -1.60 -28.22 39.92
CA LYS A 96 -0.41 -27.38 39.95
C LYS A 96 -0.30 -26.64 41.27
N GLU A 97 -1.39 -26.09 41.80
CA GLU A 97 -1.43 -25.43 43.10
C GLU A 97 -1.08 -26.41 44.24
N CYS A 98 -1.56 -27.66 44.16
CA CYS A 98 -1.21 -28.70 45.10
C CYS A 98 0.31 -28.98 45.14
N LYS A 99 0.99 -29.03 43.97
CA LYS A 99 2.44 -29.15 43.87
C LYS A 99 3.16 -27.94 44.46
N ARG A 100 2.70 -26.73 44.18
CA ARG A 100 3.27 -25.47 44.69
C ARG A 100 3.20 -25.39 46.21
N LEU A 101 2.09 -25.85 46.76
CA LEU A 101 1.91 -25.88 48.21
C LEU A 101 2.55 -27.12 48.88
N ARG A 102 3.30 -27.94 48.09
CA ARG A 102 4.02 -29.15 48.53
C ARG A 102 3.13 -30.14 49.30
N THR A 103 1.86 -30.20 48.93
CA THR A 103 0.90 -31.14 49.53
C THR A 103 0.78 -32.41 48.70
N THR A 104 0.39 -33.52 49.30
CA THR A 104 0.28 -34.81 48.61
C THR A 104 -1.08 -35.06 47.97
N GLU A 105 -2.10 -34.31 48.40
CA GLU A 105 -3.49 -34.45 47.93
C GLU A 105 -4.10 -33.08 47.60
N ILE A 106 -4.99 -33.04 46.61
CA ILE A 106 -5.71 -31.84 46.24
C ILE A 106 -6.83 -31.60 47.25
N GLY A 107 -6.70 -30.55 48.05
CA GLY A 107 -7.71 -30.10 49.01
C GLY A 107 -8.64 -29.04 48.46
N THR A 108 -9.63 -28.66 49.25
CA THR A 108 -10.60 -27.59 48.90
C THR A 108 -9.92 -26.22 48.73
N GLU A 109 -8.85 -25.96 49.47
CA GLU A 109 -7.99 -24.77 49.36
C GLU A 109 -7.37 -24.65 47.94
N HIS A 110 -6.86 -25.75 47.38
CA HIS A 110 -6.26 -25.77 46.06
C HIS A 110 -7.29 -25.47 44.95
N LEU A 111 -8.52 -26.02 45.11
CA LEU A 111 -9.62 -25.74 44.20
C LEU A 111 -10.02 -24.26 44.24
N LEU A 112 -10.11 -23.67 45.44
CA LEU A 112 -10.46 -22.26 45.59
C LEU A 112 -9.34 -21.34 45.09
N LEU A 113 -8.05 -21.69 45.33
CA LEU A 113 -6.91 -20.95 44.80
C LEU A 113 -6.89 -20.95 43.28
N ALA A 114 -7.08 -22.10 42.63
CA ALA A 114 -7.16 -22.17 41.17
C ALA A 114 -8.32 -21.34 40.63
N MET A 115 -9.44 -21.27 41.36
CA MET A 115 -10.63 -20.50 41.00
C MET A 115 -10.39 -18.98 41.06
N ILE A 116 -9.78 -18.46 42.13
CA ILE A 116 -9.54 -17.01 42.25
C ILE A 116 -8.44 -16.51 41.36
N ARG A 117 -7.55 -17.38 40.88
CA ARG A 117 -6.51 -17.05 39.91
C ARG A 117 -7.07 -16.94 38.50
N ASP A 118 -8.11 -17.68 38.17
CA ASP A 118 -8.81 -17.60 36.91
C ASP A 118 -9.94 -16.56 36.97
N VAL A 119 -9.58 -15.28 36.88
CA VAL A 119 -10.51 -14.14 37.00
C VAL A 119 -11.65 -14.19 35.95
N ASP A 120 -11.43 -14.88 34.86
CA ASP A 120 -12.44 -15.00 33.77
C ASP A 120 -13.45 -16.11 34.03
N CYS A 121 -13.25 -17.00 35.01
CA CYS A 121 -14.23 -18.03 35.32
C CYS A 121 -15.49 -17.46 35.98
N VAL A 122 -16.61 -18.14 35.78
CA VAL A 122 -17.93 -17.69 36.31
C VAL A 122 -17.91 -17.57 37.82
N ALA A 123 -17.27 -18.50 38.51
CA ALA A 123 -17.12 -18.47 39.95
C ALA A 123 -16.39 -17.23 40.47
N ALA A 124 -15.29 -16.83 39.84
CA ALA A 124 -14.57 -15.60 40.18
C ALA A 124 -15.42 -14.35 39.95
N LYS A 125 -16.16 -14.30 38.85
CA LYS A 125 -17.12 -13.21 38.54
C LYS A 125 -18.22 -13.11 39.59
N ILE A 126 -18.76 -14.24 40.06
CA ILE A 126 -19.73 -14.27 41.15
C ILE A 126 -19.13 -13.70 42.45
N LEU A 127 -17.91 -14.10 42.79
CA LEU A 127 -17.22 -13.56 43.97
C LEU A 127 -17.00 -12.05 43.89
N ILE A 128 -16.60 -11.55 42.72
CA ILE A 128 -16.42 -10.11 42.47
C ILE A 128 -17.77 -9.37 42.58
N THR A 129 -18.85 -9.91 42.01
CA THR A 129 -20.20 -9.35 42.08
C THR A 129 -20.70 -9.28 43.52
N LEU A 130 -20.33 -10.23 44.35
CA LEU A 130 -20.60 -10.23 45.80
C LEU A 130 -19.68 -9.28 46.59
N ASN A 131 -18.90 -8.43 45.93
CA ASN A 131 -17.94 -7.52 46.55
C ASN A 131 -16.84 -8.19 47.39
N VAL A 132 -16.52 -9.44 47.12
CA VAL A 132 -15.43 -10.14 47.78
C VAL A 132 -14.08 -9.71 47.22
N ASN A 133 -13.21 -9.21 48.07
CA ASN A 133 -11.85 -8.84 47.65
C ASN A 133 -11.00 -10.11 47.51
N LEU A 134 -10.70 -10.47 46.25
CA LEU A 134 -9.94 -11.69 45.93
C LEU A 134 -8.55 -11.73 46.56
N GLN A 135 -7.88 -10.58 46.74
CA GLN A 135 -6.57 -10.52 47.42
C GLN A 135 -6.67 -10.84 48.92
N LYS A 136 -7.71 -10.32 49.60
CA LYS A 136 -7.96 -10.65 51.00
C LYS A 136 -8.38 -12.12 51.13
N LEU A 137 -9.16 -12.64 50.18
CA LEU A 137 -9.54 -14.05 50.15
C LEU A 137 -8.32 -14.94 49.98
N PHE A 138 -7.39 -14.59 49.09
CA PHE A 138 -6.12 -15.27 48.91
C PHE A 138 -5.31 -15.30 50.22
N GLN A 139 -5.14 -14.15 50.89
CA GLN A 139 -4.43 -14.09 52.18
C GLN A 139 -5.10 -14.97 53.23
N SER A 140 -6.42 -15.00 53.29
CA SER A 140 -7.17 -15.82 54.20
C SER A 140 -6.99 -17.31 53.96
N ILE A 141 -6.90 -17.74 52.72
CA ILE A 141 -6.61 -19.13 52.32
C ILE A 141 -5.19 -19.50 52.73
N MET A 142 -4.18 -18.65 52.47
CA MET A 142 -2.79 -18.90 52.87
C MET A 142 -2.64 -19.04 54.37
N ASN A 143 -3.25 -18.14 55.13
CA ASN A 143 -3.25 -18.18 56.60
C ASN A 143 -3.95 -19.43 57.13
N ALA A 144 -5.11 -19.81 56.55
CA ALA A 144 -5.82 -21.03 56.98
C ALA A 144 -5.11 -22.32 56.60
N ALA A 145 -4.34 -22.31 55.48
CA ALA A 145 -3.47 -23.43 55.11
C ALA A 145 -2.14 -23.48 55.86
N GLY A 146 -1.82 -22.46 56.68
CA GLY A 146 -0.58 -22.38 57.44
C GLY A 146 0.67 -22.08 56.59
N ILE A 147 0.52 -21.42 55.44
CA ILE A 147 1.59 -21.16 54.46
C ILE A 147 1.93 -19.68 54.45
N ASP A 148 3.23 -19.34 54.46
CA ASP A 148 3.70 -17.96 54.35
C ASP A 148 3.45 -17.47 52.90
N PRO A 149 2.67 -16.38 52.69
CA PRO A 149 2.41 -15.81 51.38
C PRO A 149 3.67 -15.43 50.59
N LYS A 150 4.77 -15.14 51.27
CA LYS A 150 6.06 -14.81 50.64
C LYS A 150 6.71 -16.03 49.98
N ILE A 151 6.68 -17.19 50.64
CA ILE A 151 7.22 -18.44 50.08
C ILE A 151 6.43 -18.83 48.84
N TYR A 152 5.12 -18.66 48.85
CA TYR A 152 4.27 -18.92 47.69
C TYR A 152 4.56 -17.95 46.55
N GLN A 153 4.86 -16.68 46.81
CA GLN A 153 5.26 -15.71 45.77
C GLN A 153 6.64 -16.02 45.20
N GLU A 154 7.58 -16.49 46.00
CA GLU A 154 8.91 -16.92 45.55
C GLU A 154 8.81 -18.14 44.63
N GLU A 155 8.02 -19.14 44.99
CA GLU A 155 7.78 -20.32 44.12
C GLU A 155 7.04 -19.97 42.82
N LEU A 156 6.15 -18.96 42.81
CA LEU A 156 5.53 -18.41 41.62
C LEU A 156 6.55 -17.74 40.70
N GLN A 157 7.53 -17.06 41.28
CA GLN A 157 8.62 -16.44 40.53
C GLN A 157 9.61 -17.49 39.97
N GLU A 158 9.84 -18.59 40.69
CA GLU A 158 10.66 -19.70 40.20
C GLU A 158 9.98 -20.50 39.08
N ASP A 159 8.68 -20.77 39.17
CA ASP A 159 7.90 -21.41 38.09
C ASP A 159 7.85 -20.54 36.83
N ASN A 160 7.77 -19.22 36.98
CA ASN A 160 7.87 -18.29 35.88
C ASN A 160 9.30 -18.15 35.32
N ARG A 161 10.33 -18.38 36.09
CA ARG A 161 11.73 -18.41 35.67
C ARG A 161 12.09 -19.63 34.82
N GLY A 162 11.32 -20.71 34.95
CA GLY A 162 11.57 -21.98 34.27
C GLY A 162 10.68 -22.28 33.05
N SER A 163 9.68 -21.43 32.72
CA SER A 163 8.64 -21.85 31.78
C SER A 163 8.70 -21.19 30.39
N GLY A 164 9.55 -20.20 30.15
CA GLY A 164 9.58 -19.52 28.81
C GLY A 164 8.24 -18.88 28.40
N ALA A 165 7.30 -18.74 29.33
CA ALA A 165 5.92 -18.37 29.04
C ALA A 165 5.79 -16.96 28.39
N MET A 166 6.66 -16.01 28.78
CA MET A 166 6.69 -14.67 28.20
C MET A 166 7.31 -14.69 26.80
N MET A 167 8.36 -15.50 26.61
CA MET A 167 8.97 -15.66 25.28
C MET A 167 8.03 -16.38 24.31
N GLU A 168 7.32 -17.43 24.75
CA GLU A 168 6.32 -18.11 23.91
C GLU A 168 5.14 -17.21 23.56
N GLN A 169 4.75 -16.30 24.44
CA GLN A 169 3.61 -15.42 24.24
C GLN A 169 3.93 -14.23 23.33
N TYR A 170 5.13 -13.65 23.44
CA TYR A 170 5.47 -12.38 22.77
C TYR A 170 6.63 -12.48 21.79
N CYS A 171 7.25 -13.67 21.65
CA CYS A 171 8.35 -13.86 20.72
C CYS A 171 8.10 -15.04 19.79
N THR A 172 8.62 -14.94 18.59
CA THR A 172 8.61 -16.02 17.60
C THR A 172 10.02 -16.59 17.46
N ASP A 173 10.21 -17.89 17.69
CA ASP A 173 11.51 -18.57 17.48
C ASP A 173 11.77 -18.70 15.96
N LEU A 174 12.68 -17.85 15.45
CA LEU A 174 13.06 -17.88 14.04
C LEU A 174 13.94 -19.09 13.72
N THR A 175 14.71 -19.57 14.68
CA THR A 175 15.60 -20.74 14.48
C THR A 175 14.79 -22.02 14.35
N GLU A 176 13.73 -22.18 15.12
CA GLU A 176 12.80 -23.31 15.03
C GLU A 176 12.03 -23.28 13.70
N ARG A 177 11.49 -22.12 13.31
CA ARG A 177 10.84 -21.95 12.00
C ARG A 177 11.77 -22.26 10.83
N ALA A 178 13.06 -21.92 10.96
CA ALA A 178 14.07 -22.25 9.96
C ALA A 178 14.31 -23.77 9.90
N ALA A 179 14.39 -24.44 11.04
CA ALA A 179 14.56 -25.91 11.12
C ALA A 179 13.35 -26.67 10.51
N GLU A 180 12.14 -26.13 10.65
CA GLU A 180 10.92 -26.65 10.05
C GLU A 180 10.80 -26.38 8.52
N GLY A 181 11.71 -25.60 7.92
CA GLY A 181 11.67 -25.25 6.51
C GLY A 181 10.55 -24.27 6.12
N LYS A 182 9.96 -23.56 7.10
CA LYS A 182 8.85 -22.62 6.89
C LYS A 182 9.29 -21.21 6.46
N MET A 183 10.60 -20.99 6.30
CA MET A 183 11.16 -19.70 5.89
C MET A 183 11.51 -19.65 4.41
N ASP A 184 11.56 -18.46 3.86
CA ASP A 184 12.00 -18.24 2.50
C ASP A 184 13.53 -18.38 2.39
N PRO A 185 14.04 -18.90 1.27
CA PRO A 185 15.49 -18.99 1.08
C PRO A 185 16.08 -17.60 0.92
N VAL A 186 17.14 -17.33 1.68
CA VAL A 186 17.85 -16.03 1.61
C VAL A 186 19.01 -16.14 0.63
N VAL A 187 18.95 -15.34 -0.42
CA VAL A 187 19.93 -15.36 -1.51
C VAL A 187 20.73 -14.04 -1.52
N GLY A 188 22.03 -14.11 -1.80
CA GLY A 188 22.84 -12.93 -2.10
C GLY A 188 23.35 -12.12 -0.91
N ARG A 189 22.90 -12.36 0.33
CA ARG A 189 23.24 -11.56 1.53
C ARG A 189 24.34 -12.16 2.42
N ASN A 190 25.27 -12.88 1.81
CA ASN A 190 26.30 -13.60 2.54
C ASN A 190 27.26 -12.71 3.32
N GLN A 191 27.61 -11.54 2.79
CA GLN A 191 28.55 -10.61 3.43
C GLN A 191 27.94 -9.98 4.65
N GLU A 192 26.68 -9.55 4.56
CA GLU A 192 25.93 -8.94 5.65
C GLU A 192 25.71 -9.94 6.78
N ILE A 193 25.30 -11.16 6.47
CA ILE A 193 25.15 -12.24 7.47
C ILE A 193 26.48 -12.55 8.14
N TYR A 194 27.58 -12.61 7.38
CA TYR A 194 28.90 -12.83 7.95
C TYR A 194 29.29 -11.69 8.89
N ARG A 195 29.00 -10.44 8.51
CA ARG A 195 29.26 -9.27 9.34
C ARG A 195 28.45 -9.29 10.64
N LEU A 196 27.20 -9.77 10.60
CA LEU A 196 26.39 -9.97 11.81
C LEU A 196 27.05 -10.98 12.75
N MET A 197 27.48 -12.15 12.21
CA MET A 197 28.15 -13.17 13.02
C MET A 197 29.44 -12.66 13.65
N GLU A 198 30.19 -11.83 12.91
CA GLU A 198 31.41 -11.20 13.42
C GLU A 198 31.10 -10.26 14.59
N ILE A 199 30.09 -9.42 14.48
CA ILE A 199 29.71 -8.47 15.53
C ILE A 199 29.17 -9.22 16.75
N LEU A 200 28.29 -10.20 16.57
CA LEU A 200 27.73 -11.02 17.64
C LEU A 200 28.82 -11.81 18.42
N SER A 201 29.94 -12.12 17.78
CA SER A 201 31.07 -12.83 18.39
C SER A 201 32.00 -11.91 19.19
N ARG A 202 31.82 -10.61 19.14
CA ARG A 202 32.67 -9.62 19.85
C ARG A 202 32.44 -9.67 21.36
N ARG A 203 33.43 -9.24 22.12
CA ARG A 203 33.31 -9.12 23.59
C ARG A 203 32.52 -7.88 24.02
N THR A 204 32.63 -6.80 23.26
CA THR A 204 31.97 -5.52 23.50
C THR A 204 31.38 -5.01 22.18
N LYS A 205 30.35 -4.18 22.23
CA LYS A 205 29.59 -3.75 21.05
C LYS A 205 29.13 -4.94 20.18
N ASN A 206 28.57 -5.93 20.84
CA ASN A 206 28.13 -7.20 20.29
C ASN A 206 26.66 -7.19 19.86
N ASN A 207 26.03 -6.03 19.81
CA ASN A 207 24.66 -5.86 19.34
C ASN A 207 24.67 -5.18 17.97
N PRO A 208 24.46 -5.90 16.87
CA PRO A 208 24.35 -5.30 15.55
C PRO A 208 23.02 -4.57 15.38
N CYS A 209 23.05 -3.46 14.65
CA CYS A 209 21.84 -2.78 14.19
C CYS A 209 21.87 -2.69 12.66
N LEU A 210 20.93 -3.35 11.99
CA LEU A 210 20.75 -3.27 10.56
C LEU A 210 20.14 -1.93 10.19
N VAL A 211 20.85 -1.15 9.42
CA VAL A 211 20.45 0.21 9.05
C VAL A 211 20.33 0.29 7.54
N GLY A 212 19.16 0.60 7.04
CA GLY A 212 18.90 0.70 5.59
C GLY A 212 17.50 1.17 5.29
N GLU A 213 17.25 1.52 4.04
CA GLU A 213 15.95 2.00 3.59
C GLU A 213 14.87 0.90 3.75
N PRO A 214 13.58 1.28 3.81
CA PRO A 214 12.48 0.30 3.84
C PRO A 214 12.51 -0.61 2.60
N GLY A 215 12.21 -1.89 2.76
CA GLY A 215 12.12 -2.83 1.64
C GLY A 215 13.45 -3.37 1.08
N VAL A 216 14.62 -3.01 1.68
CA VAL A 216 15.93 -3.56 1.20
C VAL A 216 16.23 -4.98 1.72
N GLY A 217 15.35 -5.58 2.51
CA GLY A 217 15.48 -6.96 2.99
C GLY A 217 16.22 -7.10 4.32
N LYS A 218 16.11 -6.16 5.26
CA LYS A 218 16.74 -6.24 6.59
C LYS A 218 16.31 -7.48 7.37
N THR A 219 15.03 -7.77 7.41
CA THR A 219 14.45 -8.93 8.11
C THR A 219 14.90 -10.25 7.49
N ALA A 220 14.99 -10.31 6.15
CA ALA A 220 15.49 -11.50 5.45
C ALA A 220 16.93 -11.88 5.84
N ILE A 221 17.78 -10.89 6.14
CA ILE A 221 19.16 -11.15 6.62
C ILE A 221 19.15 -11.89 7.97
N ILE A 222 18.23 -11.56 8.85
CA ILE A 222 18.07 -12.23 10.15
C ILE A 222 17.51 -13.64 9.96
N GLU A 223 16.55 -13.81 9.06
CA GLU A 223 16.04 -15.13 8.68
C GLU A 223 17.15 -16.00 8.08
N GLY A 224 18.03 -15.43 7.25
CA GLY A 224 19.21 -16.11 6.73
C GLY A 224 20.21 -16.50 7.81
N LEU A 225 20.39 -15.67 8.84
CA LEU A 225 21.22 -16.02 10.00
C LEU A 225 20.58 -17.18 10.78
N ALA A 226 19.27 -17.15 11.01
CA ALA A 226 18.54 -18.22 11.66
C ALA A 226 18.65 -19.57 10.90
N GLN A 227 18.54 -19.52 9.56
CA GLN A 227 18.74 -20.70 8.69
C GLN A 227 20.15 -21.29 8.82
N ARG A 228 21.18 -20.43 8.89
CA ARG A 228 22.57 -20.88 9.09
C ARG A 228 22.80 -21.48 10.47
N ILE A 229 22.17 -20.93 11.50
CA ILE A 229 22.24 -21.50 12.86
C ILE A 229 21.57 -22.88 12.85
N ALA A 230 20.36 -22.99 12.29
CA ALA A 230 19.62 -24.25 12.21
C ALA A 230 20.36 -25.32 11.39
N SER A 231 21.06 -24.94 10.31
CA SER A 231 21.88 -25.85 9.49
C SER A 231 23.28 -26.12 10.06
N GLY A 232 23.66 -25.46 11.16
CA GLY A 232 24.97 -25.59 11.80
C GLY A 232 26.14 -24.94 11.07
N VAL A 233 25.89 -24.11 10.03
CA VAL A 233 26.87 -23.38 9.24
C VAL A 233 27.25 -22.06 9.90
N VAL A 234 27.62 -22.12 11.17
CA VAL A 234 28.00 -20.98 12.00
C VAL A 234 29.21 -21.31 12.88
N PRO A 235 29.94 -20.31 13.39
CA PRO A 235 31.01 -20.52 14.37
C PRO A 235 30.52 -21.28 15.61
N GLU A 236 31.40 -22.06 16.24
CA GLU A 236 31.07 -22.96 17.33
C GLU A 236 30.31 -22.26 18.48
N LYS A 237 30.67 -21.00 18.78
CA LYS A 237 30.01 -20.17 19.81
C LYS A 237 28.55 -19.80 19.49
N MET A 238 28.13 -19.97 18.26
CA MET A 238 26.78 -19.62 17.81
C MET A 238 25.88 -20.84 17.54
N LYS A 239 26.40 -22.06 17.58
CA LYS A 239 25.64 -23.28 17.25
C LYS A 239 24.44 -23.50 18.15
N ASP A 240 24.58 -23.16 19.44
CA ASP A 240 23.53 -23.36 20.45
C ASP A 240 22.64 -22.12 20.63
N LYS A 241 22.91 -21.06 19.86
CA LYS A 241 22.13 -19.82 19.95
C LYS A 241 20.79 -19.97 19.22
N LYS A 242 19.77 -19.32 19.77
CA LYS A 242 18.43 -19.21 19.19
C LYS A 242 18.09 -17.75 18.95
N ILE A 243 17.44 -17.46 17.83
CA ILE A 243 17.00 -16.10 17.49
C ILE A 243 15.49 -16.01 17.70
N TYR A 244 15.08 -15.10 18.57
CA TYR A 244 13.68 -14.79 18.83
C TYR A 244 13.32 -13.40 18.32
N SER A 245 12.29 -13.32 17.47
CA SER A 245 11.72 -12.05 17.03
C SER A 245 10.67 -11.59 18.02
N LEU A 246 10.83 -10.40 18.59
CA LEU A 246 9.91 -9.81 19.55
C LEU A 246 8.75 -9.11 18.85
N ASP A 247 7.52 -9.47 19.21
CA ASP A 247 6.29 -8.74 18.86
C ASP A 247 6.05 -7.60 19.86
N LEU A 248 6.60 -6.43 19.55
CA LEU A 248 6.46 -5.25 20.40
C LEU A 248 5.01 -4.75 20.48
N PRO A 249 4.25 -4.65 19.37
CA PRO A 249 2.82 -4.33 19.40
C PRO A 249 2.02 -5.27 20.32
N GLY A 250 2.27 -6.57 20.25
CA GLY A 250 1.62 -7.57 21.10
C GLY A 250 1.93 -7.37 22.59
N LEU A 251 3.15 -6.96 22.91
CA LEU A 251 3.58 -6.71 24.29
C LEU A 251 2.91 -5.45 24.90
N ILE A 252 2.65 -4.43 24.06
CA ILE A 252 1.96 -3.19 24.46
C ILE A 252 0.43 -3.41 24.48
N ALA A 253 -0.10 -4.25 23.61
CA ALA A 253 -1.54 -4.50 23.53
C ALA A 253 -2.10 -5.03 24.85
N GLY A 254 -3.23 -4.44 25.29
CA GLY A 254 -3.90 -4.82 26.54
C GLY A 254 -3.27 -4.29 27.84
N SER A 255 -2.14 -3.58 27.77
CA SER A 255 -1.61 -2.87 28.95
C SER A 255 -2.37 -1.55 29.12
N LYS A 256 -3.22 -1.47 30.16
CA LYS A 256 -3.98 -0.24 30.51
C LYS A 256 -3.09 0.78 31.24
N TYR A 257 -2.02 0.35 31.87
CA TYR A 257 -1.14 1.18 32.69
C TYR A 257 0.33 0.96 32.29
N ARG A 258 1.12 2.02 32.36
CA ARG A 258 2.56 2.01 32.08
C ARG A 258 3.32 0.92 32.86
N GLY A 259 2.93 0.67 34.12
CA GLY A 259 3.56 -0.35 34.98
C GLY A 259 3.42 -1.79 34.47
N GLU A 260 2.31 -2.12 33.81
CA GLU A 260 2.07 -3.46 33.25
C GLU A 260 3.00 -3.79 32.10
N PHE A 261 3.25 -2.83 31.20
CA PHE A 261 4.22 -2.99 30.14
C PHE A 261 5.66 -3.12 30.67
N GLU A 262 6.03 -2.27 31.66
CA GLU A 262 7.35 -2.34 32.28
C GLU A 262 7.58 -3.70 32.98
N GLU A 263 6.56 -4.25 33.61
CA GLU A 263 6.62 -5.56 34.28
C GLU A 263 6.75 -6.70 33.24
N ARG A 264 5.96 -6.69 32.17
CA ARG A 264 6.07 -7.66 31.06
C ARG A 264 7.45 -7.64 30.42
N MET A 265 7.96 -6.44 30.13
CA MET A 265 9.29 -6.28 29.52
C MET A 265 10.41 -6.75 30.46
N LYS A 266 10.34 -6.44 31.75
CA LYS A 266 11.30 -6.93 32.74
C LYS A 266 11.23 -8.45 32.88
N GLY A 267 10.04 -9.02 32.87
CA GLY A 267 9.82 -10.48 32.88
C GLY A 267 10.49 -11.14 31.68
N LEU A 268 10.24 -10.62 30.49
CA LEU A 268 10.84 -11.11 29.23
C LEU A 268 12.37 -11.04 29.25
N ILE A 269 12.93 -9.89 29.67
CA ILE A 269 14.40 -9.74 29.79
C ILE A 269 14.98 -10.75 30.77
N SER A 270 14.35 -10.96 31.93
CA SER A 270 14.81 -11.94 32.93
C SER A 270 14.78 -13.37 32.36
N GLU A 271 13.77 -13.74 31.56
CA GLU A 271 13.74 -15.04 30.88
C GLU A 271 14.86 -15.18 29.84
N VAL A 272 15.11 -14.13 29.02
CA VAL A 272 16.19 -14.11 28.02
C VAL A 272 17.56 -14.25 28.71
N GLU A 273 17.78 -13.52 29.79
CA GLU A 273 19.02 -13.59 30.58
C GLU A 273 19.21 -14.99 31.24
N ALA A 274 18.14 -15.58 31.76
CA ALA A 274 18.19 -16.92 32.34
C ALA A 274 18.51 -18.02 31.31
N CYS A 275 18.01 -17.91 30.09
CA CYS A 275 18.31 -18.86 29.03
C CYS A 275 19.78 -18.79 28.54
N GLY A 276 20.38 -17.61 28.50
CA GLY A 276 21.79 -17.36 28.16
C GLY A 276 22.20 -17.66 26.69
N ASN A 277 21.38 -18.38 25.95
CA ASN A 277 21.60 -18.75 24.54
C ASN A 277 20.70 -18.03 23.55
N VAL A 278 19.94 -17.05 23.98
CA VAL A 278 18.97 -16.30 23.20
C VAL A 278 19.61 -15.05 22.59
N ILE A 279 19.28 -14.79 21.33
CA ILE A 279 19.51 -13.53 20.63
C ILE A 279 18.14 -12.94 20.33
N LEU A 280 17.85 -11.77 20.86
CA LEU A 280 16.58 -11.09 20.62
C LEU A 280 16.67 -10.25 19.34
N PHE A 281 15.72 -10.38 18.45
CA PHE A 281 15.58 -9.54 17.27
C PHE A 281 14.43 -8.55 17.44
N LEU A 282 14.72 -7.28 17.16
CA LEU A 282 13.76 -6.18 17.20
C LEU A 282 13.72 -5.51 15.84
N ASP A 283 12.64 -5.75 15.11
CA ASP A 283 12.35 -4.94 13.95
C ASP A 283 11.84 -3.57 14.39
N GLU A 284 12.14 -2.54 13.62
CA GLU A 284 11.82 -1.14 13.93
C GLU A 284 12.23 -0.73 15.36
N ILE A 285 13.47 -1.02 15.75
CA ILE A 285 13.98 -0.75 17.12
C ILE A 285 13.74 0.69 17.60
N HIS A 286 13.59 1.64 16.67
CA HIS A 286 13.28 3.04 16.97
C HIS A 286 11.93 3.22 17.67
N THR A 287 10.97 2.30 17.46
CA THR A 287 9.66 2.34 18.11
C THR A 287 9.76 2.17 19.63
N MET A 288 10.74 1.40 20.08
CA MET A 288 11.03 1.26 21.52
C MET A 288 11.69 2.48 22.15
N ILE A 289 12.49 3.22 21.34
CA ILE A 289 13.32 4.33 21.82
C ILE A 289 12.59 5.66 21.66
N GLY A 290 11.73 5.78 20.64
CA GLY A 290 11.07 7.02 20.26
C GLY A 290 9.67 7.25 20.80
N ALA A 291 9.07 6.26 21.44
CA ALA A 291 7.71 6.34 21.97
C ALA A 291 7.53 7.37 23.11
N GLY A 292 8.62 8.01 23.57
CA GLY A 292 8.66 8.93 24.70
C GLY A 292 8.45 10.43 24.41
N GLY A 293 8.13 10.81 23.17
CA GLY A 293 8.02 12.24 22.76
C GLY A 293 6.72 12.94 23.15
N ALA A 294 5.66 12.23 23.51
CA ALA A 294 4.44 12.80 24.08
C ALA A 294 4.44 12.59 25.61
N GLU A 295 3.96 13.57 26.37
CA GLU A 295 3.80 13.44 27.83
C GLU A 295 3.00 12.18 28.15
N GLY A 296 3.70 11.14 28.67
CA GLY A 296 3.12 9.83 29.03
C GLY A 296 3.53 8.64 28.17
N ALA A 297 4.34 8.81 27.12
CA ALA A 297 4.79 7.71 26.29
C ALA A 297 5.86 6.84 26.99
N ILE A 298 5.82 5.55 26.68
CA ILE A 298 6.59 4.49 27.33
C ILE A 298 8.01 4.49 26.76
N ASP A 299 9.03 4.80 27.58
CA ASP A 299 10.44 4.69 27.20
C ASP A 299 10.98 3.29 27.60
N ALA A 300 10.81 2.32 26.71
CA ALA A 300 11.30 0.96 26.90
C ALA A 300 12.84 0.89 26.88
N SER A 301 13.52 1.92 26.33
CA SER A 301 14.99 1.97 26.27
C SER A 301 15.60 1.99 27.69
N SER A 302 14.95 2.63 28.65
CA SER A 302 15.41 2.70 30.03
C SER A 302 15.47 1.33 30.72
N ILE A 303 14.63 0.39 30.28
CA ILE A 303 14.59 -0.98 30.84
C ILE A 303 15.67 -1.85 30.20
N LEU A 304 15.94 -1.67 28.90
CA LEU A 304 16.97 -2.44 28.16
C LEU A 304 18.40 -1.98 28.46
N LYS A 305 18.62 -0.69 28.69
CA LYS A 305 19.95 -0.10 28.89
C LYS A 305 20.79 -0.83 29.95
N PRO A 306 20.28 -1.21 31.12
CA PRO A 306 21.05 -1.93 32.13
C PRO A 306 21.57 -3.30 31.67
N SER A 307 20.70 -4.11 31.04
CA SER A 307 21.05 -5.47 30.58
C SER A 307 21.99 -5.44 29.39
N LEU A 308 21.80 -4.51 28.46
CA LEU A 308 22.73 -4.25 27.38
C LEU A 308 24.08 -3.70 27.88
N ALA A 309 24.08 -2.94 29.01
CA ALA A 309 25.29 -2.40 29.58
C ALA A 309 26.15 -3.49 30.21
N ARG A 310 25.53 -4.47 30.88
CA ARG A 310 26.23 -5.61 31.50
C ARG A 310 26.67 -6.67 30.48
N GLY A 311 26.10 -6.66 29.26
CA GLY A 311 26.38 -7.65 28.23
C GLY A 311 25.73 -9.02 28.52
N GLU A 312 24.72 -9.06 29.35
CA GLU A 312 23.97 -10.26 29.74
C GLU A 312 22.99 -10.71 28.67
N MET A 313 22.64 -9.80 27.76
CA MET A 313 21.73 -10.03 26.66
C MET A 313 22.35 -9.62 25.32
N GLN A 314 22.06 -10.36 24.25
CA GLN A 314 22.39 -10.00 22.87
C GLN A 314 21.13 -9.60 22.11
N LEU A 315 21.22 -8.49 21.39
CA LEU A 315 20.11 -7.91 20.67
C LEU A 315 20.52 -7.51 19.25
N ILE A 316 19.71 -7.86 18.28
CA ILE A 316 19.82 -7.38 16.90
C ILE A 316 18.67 -6.39 16.65
N GLY A 317 19.01 -5.18 16.24
CA GLY A 317 18.01 -4.18 15.83
C GLY A 317 17.94 -4.03 14.32
N ALA A 318 16.78 -3.64 13.81
CA ALA A 318 16.63 -3.17 12.44
C ALA A 318 15.93 -1.81 12.43
N THR A 319 16.37 -0.87 11.59
CA THR A 319 15.77 0.47 11.48
C THR A 319 16.19 1.17 10.18
N THR A 320 15.64 2.33 9.92
CA THR A 320 16.07 3.19 8.80
C THR A 320 17.29 4.06 9.19
N ILE A 321 17.98 4.61 8.18
CA ILE A 321 19.14 5.50 8.39
C ILE A 321 18.73 6.77 9.18
N ALA A 322 17.59 7.35 8.81
CA ALA A 322 17.07 8.55 9.44
C ALA A 322 16.72 8.34 10.92
N GLU A 323 16.07 7.22 11.23
CA GLU A 323 15.66 6.85 12.59
C GLU A 323 16.84 6.44 13.45
N TYR A 324 17.82 5.73 12.88
CA TYR A 324 19.07 5.41 13.59
C TYR A 324 19.77 6.67 14.08
N ARG A 325 19.93 7.67 13.21
CA ARG A 325 20.53 8.97 13.55
C ARG A 325 19.71 9.74 14.57
N LYS A 326 18.39 9.70 14.43
CA LYS A 326 17.48 10.46 15.30
C LYS A 326 17.39 9.90 16.71
N TYR A 327 17.39 8.58 16.88
CA TYR A 327 17.07 7.92 18.14
C TYR A 327 18.25 7.18 18.76
N ILE A 328 19.14 6.54 18.00
CA ILE A 328 20.23 5.71 18.55
C ILE A 328 21.52 6.51 18.66
N GLU A 329 21.94 7.24 17.63
CA GLU A 329 23.16 8.04 17.68
C GLU A 329 23.09 9.19 18.69
N LYS A 330 21.91 9.73 18.97
CA LYS A 330 21.75 10.80 19.96
C LYS A 330 21.84 10.30 21.40
N ASP A 331 21.64 9.02 21.65
CA ASP A 331 21.73 8.41 22.96
C ASP A 331 23.12 7.76 23.16
N ALA A 332 24.00 8.43 23.88
CA ALA A 332 25.36 7.99 24.10
C ALA A 332 25.47 6.60 24.75
N ALA A 333 24.45 6.14 25.48
CA ALA A 333 24.43 4.82 26.10
C ALA A 333 24.13 3.72 25.05
N LEU A 334 23.24 3.98 24.10
CA LEU A 334 22.89 3.05 23.03
C LEU A 334 23.97 3.06 21.93
N GLU A 335 24.48 4.19 21.53
CA GLU A 335 25.54 4.33 20.51
C GLU A 335 26.79 3.49 20.86
N ARG A 336 27.16 3.45 22.15
CA ARG A 336 28.28 2.65 22.62
C ARG A 336 28.00 1.14 22.64
N ARG A 337 26.76 0.70 22.47
CA ARG A 337 26.37 -0.70 22.55
C ARG A 337 25.99 -1.30 21.21
N PHE A 338 25.43 -0.49 20.32
CA PHE A 338 25.07 -0.92 18.98
C PHE A 338 26.19 -0.68 17.98
N GLN A 339 26.34 -1.62 17.05
CA GLN A 339 27.20 -1.49 15.88
C GLN A 339 26.35 -1.44 14.63
N PRO A 340 26.31 -0.32 13.90
CA PRO A 340 25.53 -0.25 12.67
C PRO A 340 26.12 -1.13 11.58
N VAL A 341 25.23 -1.80 10.85
CA VAL A 341 25.51 -2.55 9.63
C VAL A 341 24.62 -1.95 8.55
N THR A 342 25.22 -1.21 7.63
CA THR A 342 24.49 -0.58 6.53
C THR A 342 24.08 -1.64 5.53
N ILE A 343 22.77 -1.66 5.18
CA ILE A 343 22.19 -2.54 4.18
C ILE A 343 21.79 -1.69 3.00
N GLU A 344 22.48 -1.92 1.89
CA GLU A 344 22.23 -1.21 0.64
C GLU A 344 21.18 -1.95 -0.20
N GLU A 345 20.54 -1.19 -1.10
CA GLU A 345 19.64 -1.76 -2.11
C GLU A 345 20.42 -2.74 -3.00
N PRO A 346 19.91 -3.94 -3.26
CA PRO A 346 20.58 -4.91 -4.12
C PRO A 346 20.62 -4.42 -5.56
N THR A 347 21.67 -4.82 -6.30
CA THR A 347 21.74 -4.57 -7.74
C THR A 347 20.66 -5.38 -8.49
N GLN A 348 20.37 -4.99 -9.74
CA GLN A 348 19.41 -5.73 -10.60
C GLN A 348 19.74 -7.21 -10.64
N ASP A 349 21.02 -7.58 -10.88
CA ASP A 349 21.45 -8.97 -10.99
C ASP A 349 21.22 -9.74 -9.68
N GLN A 350 21.56 -9.13 -8.55
CA GLN A 350 21.29 -9.71 -7.22
C GLN A 350 19.78 -9.86 -6.95
N CYS A 351 18.99 -8.91 -7.38
CA CYS A 351 17.55 -8.98 -7.22
C CYS A 351 16.94 -10.11 -8.09
N ILE A 352 17.42 -10.31 -9.31
CA ILE A 352 17.01 -11.42 -10.17
C ILE A 352 17.36 -12.78 -9.51
N GLU A 353 18.55 -12.89 -8.89
CA GLU A 353 18.92 -14.10 -8.14
C GLU A 353 18.01 -14.33 -6.94
N ILE A 354 17.63 -13.28 -6.22
CA ILE A 354 16.66 -13.36 -5.10
C ILE A 354 15.30 -13.88 -5.61
N LEU A 355 14.77 -13.29 -6.69
CA LEU A 355 13.51 -13.73 -7.28
C LEU A 355 13.56 -15.17 -7.79
N LYS A 356 14.69 -15.61 -8.38
CA LYS A 356 14.91 -17.02 -8.78
C LYS A 356 14.85 -17.97 -7.58
N GLY A 357 15.41 -17.56 -6.44
CA GLY A 357 15.33 -18.33 -5.20
C GLY A 357 13.92 -18.43 -4.62
N LEU A 358 13.09 -17.42 -4.82
CA LEU A 358 11.70 -17.39 -4.34
C LEU A 358 10.70 -18.04 -5.31
N LYS A 359 11.07 -18.22 -6.57
CA LYS A 359 10.23 -18.68 -7.67
C LYS A 359 9.39 -19.90 -7.32
N GLU A 360 10.00 -20.96 -6.85
CA GLU A 360 9.32 -22.25 -6.56
C GLU A 360 8.22 -22.10 -5.51
N LYS A 361 8.42 -21.24 -4.51
CA LYS A 361 7.42 -20.98 -3.46
C LYS A 361 6.23 -20.22 -3.99
N TYR A 362 6.46 -19.18 -4.82
CA TYR A 362 5.39 -18.42 -5.46
C TYR A 362 4.62 -19.28 -6.48
N GLU A 363 5.30 -20.10 -7.26
CA GLU A 363 4.67 -21.06 -8.18
C GLU A 363 3.77 -22.05 -7.43
N ALA A 364 4.24 -22.58 -6.31
CA ALA A 364 3.47 -23.51 -5.48
C ALA A 364 2.25 -22.83 -4.81
N HIS A 365 2.42 -21.58 -4.33
CA HIS A 365 1.36 -20.82 -3.66
C HIS A 365 0.22 -20.45 -4.62
N HIS A 366 0.56 -19.84 -5.76
CA HIS A 366 -0.41 -19.34 -6.73
C HIS A 366 -0.84 -20.37 -7.79
N LYS A 367 -0.20 -21.54 -7.84
CA LYS A 367 -0.41 -22.58 -8.85
C LYS A 367 -0.21 -22.07 -10.28
N VAL A 368 0.87 -21.34 -10.50
CA VAL A 368 1.29 -20.75 -11.77
C VAL A 368 2.69 -21.24 -12.13
N VAL A 369 3.13 -20.99 -13.35
CA VAL A 369 4.53 -21.19 -13.79
C VAL A 369 5.11 -19.84 -14.16
N ILE A 370 6.22 -19.45 -13.54
CA ILE A 370 6.84 -18.14 -13.76
C ILE A 370 7.93 -18.29 -14.81
N GLU A 371 7.82 -17.56 -15.92
CA GLU A 371 8.86 -17.51 -16.94
C GLU A 371 10.08 -16.73 -16.43
N GLU A 372 11.30 -17.14 -16.84
CA GLU A 372 12.52 -16.41 -16.43
C GLU A 372 12.53 -14.95 -16.91
N GLN A 373 12.02 -14.72 -18.11
CA GLN A 373 11.87 -13.38 -18.65
C GLN A 373 10.91 -12.50 -17.82
N ALA A 374 9.92 -13.11 -17.17
CA ALA A 374 9.01 -12.41 -16.28
C ALA A 374 9.72 -11.93 -15.00
N LEU A 375 10.66 -12.74 -14.46
CA LEU A 375 11.48 -12.33 -13.30
C LEU A 375 12.38 -11.15 -13.64
N GLU A 376 13.08 -11.22 -14.76
CA GLU A 376 13.94 -10.14 -15.25
C GLU A 376 13.13 -8.86 -15.48
N SER A 377 11.96 -8.99 -16.10
CA SER A 377 11.05 -7.89 -16.36
C SER A 377 10.48 -7.29 -15.07
N ALA A 378 10.18 -8.09 -14.06
CA ALA A 378 9.73 -7.60 -12.76
C ALA A 378 10.76 -6.67 -12.11
N VAL A 379 12.04 -7.04 -12.16
CA VAL A 379 13.13 -6.20 -11.64
C VAL A 379 13.32 -4.94 -12.49
N GLN A 380 13.46 -5.08 -13.80
CA GLN A 380 13.72 -3.95 -14.71
C GLN A 380 12.58 -2.92 -14.71
N LEU A 381 11.32 -3.40 -14.77
CA LEU A 381 10.17 -2.53 -14.81
C LEU A 381 9.90 -1.89 -13.45
N SER A 382 10.07 -2.61 -12.35
CA SER A 382 9.91 -2.04 -11.02
C SER A 382 10.97 -0.98 -10.71
N GLU A 383 12.22 -1.22 -11.07
CA GLU A 383 13.30 -0.24 -10.89
C GLU A 383 13.06 1.01 -11.73
N ARG A 384 12.64 0.84 -12.98
CA ARG A 384 12.45 1.95 -13.92
C ARG A 384 11.20 2.78 -13.62
N TYR A 385 10.12 2.15 -13.17
CA TYR A 385 8.80 2.79 -13.08
C TYR A 385 8.29 3.01 -11.65
N ILE A 386 8.83 2.29 -10.65
CA ILE A 386 8.45 2.41 -9.24
C ILE A 386 9.62 3.03 -8.47
N THR A 387 9.53 4.35 -8.22
CA THR A 387 10.61 5.14 -7.62
C THR A 387 10.43 5.40 -6.13
N ASP A 388 9.25 5.12 -5.58
CA ASP A 388 8.88 5.35 -4.19
C ASP A 388 9.23 4.18 -3.24
N ARG A 389 9.69 3.06 -3.79
CA ARG A 389 10.07 1.84 -3.06
C ARG A 389 11.43 1.31 -3.54
N ASN A 390 12.04 0.47 -2.72
CA ASN A 390 13.36 -0.09 -3.00
C ASN A 390 13.31 -1.56 -3.42
N LEU A 391 14.34 -2.00 -4.15
CA LEU A 391 14.56 -3.43 -4.41
C LEU A 391 15.05 -4.13 -3.12
N PRO A 392 14.74 -5.41 -2.91
CA PRO A 392 13.97 -6.30 -3.80
C PRO A 392 12.45 -6.22 -3.61
N ASP A 393 11.96 -5.55 -2.57
CA ASP A 393 10.56 -5.54 -2.14
C ASP A 393 9.60 -5.18 -3.28
N LYS A 394 9.84 -4.06 -3.98
CA LYS A 394 9.01 -3.63 -5.10
C LYS A 394 8.93 -4.66 -6.24
N ALA A 395 10.01 -5.41 -6.50
CA ALA A 395 10.02 -6.42 -7.54
C ALA A 395 9.31 -7.70 -7.10
N ILE A 396 9.42 -8.05 -5.83
CA ILE A 396 8.69 -9.17 -5.20
C ILE A 396 7.19 -8.90 -5.24
N ASP A 397 6.76 -7.71 -4.80
CA ASP A 397 5.36 -7.31 -4.78
C ASP A 397 4.74 -7.32 -6.19
N VAL A 398 5.45 -6.79 -7.19
CA VAL A 398 5.02 -6.82 -8.59
C VAL A 398 4.85 -8.24 -9.09
N LEU A 399 5.80 -9.13 -8.75
CA LEU A 399 5.73 -10.54 -9.14
C LEU A 399 4.58 -11.27 -8.47
N ASP A 400 4.39 -11.04 -7.17
CA ASP A 400 3.30 -11.64 -6.38
C ASP A 400 1.93 -11.24 -6.93
N GLU A 401 1.72 -9.95 -7.20
CA GLU A 401 0.48 -9.47 -7.81
C GLU A 401 0.29 -10.00 -9.23
N ALA A 402 1.35 -10.13 -10.03
CA ALA A 402 1.27 -10.72 -11.36
C ALA A 402 0.85 -12.20 -11.29
N CYS A 403 1.42 -12.97 -10.36
CA CYS A 403 1.05 -14.37 -10.10
C CYS A 403 -0.42 -14.47 -9.65
N SER A 404 -0.84 -13.63 -8.71
CA SER A 404 -2.22 -13.56 -8.23
C SER A 404 -3.20 -13.25 -9.37
N LYS A 405 -2.90 -12.24 -10.18
CA LYS A 405 -3.73 -11.81 -11.31
C LYS A 405 -3.87 -12.90 -12.38
N VAL A 406 -2.78 -13.60 -12.69
CA VAL A 406 -2.79 -14.71 -13.65
C VAL A 406 -3.57 -15.90 -13.09
N SER A 407 -3.40 -16.22 -11.81
CA SER A 407 -4.17 -17.25 -11.12
C SER A 407 -5.67 -16.94 -11.17
N LEU A 408 -6.08 -15.70 -10.87
CA LEU A 408 -7.47 -15.25 -10.90
C LEU A 408 -8.09 -15.25 -12.31
N LYS A 409 -7.32 -14.86 -13.35
CA LYS A 409 -7.80 -14.97 -14.75
C LYS A 409 -8.16 -16.42 -15.11
N GLY A 410 -7.51 -17.42 -14.52
CA GLY A 410 -7.86 -18.83 -14.65
C GLY A 410 -9.19 -19.22 -14.01
N TYR A 411 -9.72 -18.38 -13.09
CA TYR A 411 -11.01 -18.58 -12.43
C TYR A 411 -12.18 -17.86 -13.11
N GLU A 412 -11.97 -17.14 -14.20
CA GLU A 412 -13.07 -16.53 -14.94
C GLU A 412 -13.99 -17.61 -15.48
N VAL A 413 -15.25 -17.59 -14.99
CA VAL A 413 -16.27 -18.54 -15.39
C VAL A 413 -16.61 -18.29 -16.87
N PRO A 414 -16.46 -19.27 -17.76
CA PRO A 414 -16.77 -19.10 -19.18
C PRO A 414 -18.21 -18.65 -19.39
N GLU A 415 -18.41 -17.77 -20.35
CA GLU A 415 -19.71 -17.18 -20.63
C GLU A 415 -20.79 -18.23 -20.93
N ASN A 416 -20.40 -19.33 -21.57
CA ASN A 416 -21.26 -20.50 -21.81
C ASN A 416 -21.78 -21.15 -20.51
N LEU A 417 -21.00 -21.10 -19.43
CA LEU A 417 -21.38 -21.66 -18.13
C LEU A 417 -22.39 -20.75 -17.43
N LYS A 418 -22.17 -19.43 -17.50
CA LYS A 418 -23.12 -18.42 -17.02
C LYS A 418 -24.46 -18.48 -17.75
N GLN A 419 -24.43 -18.65 -19.07
CA GLN A 419 -25.65 -18.78 -19.90
C GLN A 419 -26.43 -20.05 -19.55
N LEU A 420 -25.76 -21.19 -19.32
CA LEU A 420 -26.41 -22.41 -18.90
C LEU A 420 -27.00 -22.32 -17.47
N GLU A 421 -26.32 -21.67 -16.54
CA GLU A 421 -26.82 -21.42 -15.19
C GLU A 421 -28.05 -20.51 -15.21
N GLN A 422 -28.05 -19.50 -16.08
CA GLN A 422 -29.16 -18.61 -16.25
C GLN A 422 -30.35 -19.33 -16.89
N ALA A 423 -30.11 -20.15 -17.91
CA ALA A 423 -31.16 -20.97 -18.55
C ALA A 423 -31.79 -21.97 -17.57
N VAL A 424 -31.05 -22.59 -16.66
CA VAL A 424 -31.57 -23.45 -15.60
C VAL A 424 -32.47 -22.67 -14.65
N LYS A 425 -32.10 -21.44 -14.26
CA LYS A 425 -32.91 -20.57 -13.40
C LYS A 425 -34.19 -20.13 -14.09
N GLU A 426 -34.15 -19.77 -15.37
CA GLU A 426 -35.33 -19.38 -16.15
C GLU A 426 -36.31 -20.53 -16.31
N LEU A 427 -35.82 -21.75 -16.62
CA LEU A 427 -36.65 -22.95 -16.69
C LEU A 427 -37.24 -23.33 -15.33
N ALA A 428 -36.52 -23.10 -14.22
CA ALA A 428 -37.03 -23.31 -12.88
C ALA A 428 -38.22 -22.38 -12.56
N SER A 429 -38.08 -21.09 -12.92
CA SER A 429 -39.15 -20.08 -12.74
C SER A 429 -40.38 -20.41 -13.60
N GLN A 430 -40.17 -20.78 -14.87
CA GLN A 430 -41.26 -21.18 -15.78
C GLN A 430 -42.00 -22.42 -15.28
N LYS A 431 -41.28 -23.39 -14.71
CA LYS A 431 -41.86 -24.57 -14.10
C LYS A 431 -42.76 -24.22 -12.90
N GLU A 432 -42.27 -23.32 -12.01
CA GLU A 432 -43.05 -22.83 -10.85
C GLU A 432 -44.33 -22.12 -11.31
N GLU A 433 -44.24 -21.25 -12.33
CA GLU A 433 -45.40 -20.57 -12.91
C GLU A 433 -46.43 -21.56 -13.50
N SER A 434 -45.95 -22.62 -14.21
CA SER A 434 -46.83 -23.63 -14.79
C SER A 434 -47.53 -24.48 -13.71
N ILE A 435 -46.85 -24.74 -12.57
CA ILE A 435 -47.44 -25.42 -11.41
C ILE A 435 -48.51 -24.53 -10.76
N GLU A 436 -48.23 -23.23 -10.59
CA GLU A 436 -49.22 -22.28 -10.02
C GLU A 436 -50.47 -22.13 -10.88
N ARG A 437 -50.33 -22.23 -12.23
CA ARG A 437 -51.47 -22.23 -13.18
C ARG A 437 -52.22 -23.57 -13.23
N GLY A 438 -51.68 -24.62 -12.56
CA GLY A 438 -52.30 -25.96 -12.51
C GLY A 438 -52.04 -26.81 -13.77
N ASP A 439 -51.11 -26.41 -14.66
CA ASP A 439 -50.80 -27.19 -15.86
C ASP A 439 -49.61 -28.14 -15.61
N PHE A 440 -49.92 -29.29 -15.03
CA PHE A 440 -48.92 -30.31 -14.67
C PHE A 440 -48.26 -30.98 -15.88
N ALA A 441 -48.95 -30.94 -17.07
CA ALA A 441 -48.43 -31.55 -18.29
C ALA A 441 -47.25 -30.69 -18.83
N GLU A 442 -47.44 -29.36 -18.86
CA GLU A 442 -46.42 -28.41 -19.25
C GLU A 442 -45.26 -28.39 -18.26
N ALA A 443 -45.55 -28.39 -16.94
CA ALA A 443 -44.53 -28.47 -15.90
C ALA A 443 -43.64 -29.71 -16.03
N SER A 444 -44.21 -30.87 -16.44
CA SER A 444 -43.46 -32.10 -16.69
C SER A 444 -42.53 -32.01 -17.92
N LEU A 445 -42.94 -31.27 -18.96
CA LEU A 445 -42.08 -31.02 -20.14
C LEU A 445 -40.90 -30.11 -19.79
N ILE A 446 -41.20 -29.01 -19.07
CA ILE A 446 -40.17 -28.06 -18.62
C ILE A 446 -39.16 -28.75 -17.67
N GLN A 447 -39.64 -29.67 -16.81
CA GLN A 447 -38.75 -30.46 -15.95
C GLN A 447 -37.76 -31.32 -16.77
N LYS A 448 -38.19 -31.96 -17.85
CA LYS A 448 -37.31 -32.74 -18.73
C LYS A 448 -36.28 -31.88 -19.45
N GLU A 449 -36.68 -30.67 -19.86
CA GLU A 449 -35.77 -29.69 -20.46
C GLU A 449 -34.75 -29.18 -19.42
N GLN A 450 -35.23 -28.86 -18.22
CA GLN A 450 -34.37 -28.45 -17.10
C GLN A 450 -33.34 -29.52 -16.77
N ASP A 451 -33.73 -30.79 -16.68
CA ASP A 451 -32.86 -31.93 -16.43
C ASP A 451 -31.80 -32.12 -17.55
N ALA A 452 -32.19 -31.87 -18.81
CA ALA A 452 -31.26 -31.93 -19.93
C ALA A 452 -30.24 -30.82 -19.93
N VAL A 453 -30.65 -29.57 -19.59
CA VAL A 453 -29.77 -28.42 -19.46
C VAL A 453 -28.87 -28.57 -18.22
N GLN A 454 -29.41 -29.07 -17.11
CA GLN A 454 -28.66 -29.37 -15.89
C GLN A 454 -27.52 -30.39 -16.14
N LYS A 455 -27.80 -31.49 -16.86
CA LYS A 455 -26.77 -32.46 -17.25
C LYS A 455 -25.68 -31.86 -18.12
N LYS A 456 -26.03 -30.94 -19.03
CA LYS A 456 -25.05 -30.20 -19.83
C LYS A 456 -24.21 -29.27 -18.93
N LEU A 457 -24.85 -28.54 -18.03
CA LEU A 457 -24.19 -27.68 -17.05
C LEU A 457 -23.15 -28.48 -16.22
N ASP A 458 -23.59 -29.61 -15.65
CA ASP A 458 -22.70 -30.47 -14.84
C ASP A 458 -21.53 -31.02 -15.62
N SER A 459 -21.75 -31.36 -16.90
CA SER A 459 -20.68 -31.86 -17.77
C SER A 459 -19.66 -30.79 -18.12
N VAL A 460 -20.12 -29.56 -18.39
CA VAL A 460 -19.26 -28.39 -18.66
C VAL A 460 -18.53 -27.97 -17.40
N LYS A 461 -19.20 -27.96 -16.25
CA LYS A 461 -18.61 -27.65 -14.95
C LYS A 461 -17.49 -28.63 -14.57
N LYS A 462 -17.73 -29.92 -14.70
CA LYS A 462 -16.72 -30.97 -14.47
C LYS A 462 -15.53 -30.87 -15.44
N ARG A 463 -15.77 -30.48 -16.70
CA ARG A 463 -14.67 -30.25 -17.67
C ARG A 463 -13.88 -29.01 -17.30
N PHE A 464 -14.53 -27.96 -16.88
CA PHE A 464 -13.91 -26.70 -16.43
C PHE A 464 -13.05 -26.96 -15.18
N GLU A 465 -13.61 -27.62 -14.15
CA GLU A 465 -12.89 -28.00 -12.93
C GLU A 465 -11.68 -28.88 -13.21
N LYS A 466 -11.80 -29.87 -14.11
CA LYS A 466 -10.67 -30.70 -14.53
C LYS A 466 -9.61 -29.95 -15.32
N LYS A 467 -10.00 -28.96 -16.12
CA LYS A 467 -9.08 -28.11 -16.87
C LYS A 467 -8.34 -27.15 -15.91
N GLN A 468 -9.06 -26.63 -14.94
CA GLN A 468 -8.52 -25.76 -13.88
C GLN A 468 -7.51 -26.50 -12.97
N ALA A 469 -7.85 -27.72 -12.56
CA ALA A 469 -6.98 -28.53 -11.69
C ALA A 469 -5.67 -28.97 -12.36
N LYS A 470 -5.57 -28.89 -13.70
CA LYS A 470 -4.39 -29.29 -14.49
C LYS A 470 -3.60 -28.14 -15.09
N ALA A 471 -4.11 -26.93 -15.06
CA ALA A 471 -3.47 -25.78 -15.72
C ALA A 471 -2.76 -24.91 -14.69
N ASN A 472 -1.43 -24.95 -14.71
CA ASN A 472 -0.62 -23.90 -14.11
C ASN A 472 -0.38 -22.84 -15.20
N PRO A 473 -1.12 -21.74 -15.24
CA PRO A 473 -0.97 -20.72 -16.28
C PRO A 473 0.39 -20.05 -16.18
N PRO A 474 1.05 -19.73 -17.31
CA PRO A 474 2.34 -19.05 -17.29
C PRO A 474 2.18 -17.57 -16.93
N VAL A 475 3.03 -17.08 -16.06
CA VAL A 475 3.23 -15.65 -15.78
C VAL A 475 4.22 -15.13 -16.80
N THR A 476 3.74 -14.30 -17.71
CA THR A 476 4.51 -13.71 -18.81
C THR A 476 4.96 -12.29 -18.51
N VAL A 477 5.85 -11.76 -19.33
CA VAL A 477 6.27 -10.35 -19.30
C VAL A 477 5.08 -9.38 -19.38
N ASP A 478 4.06 -9.74 -20.17
CA ASP A 478 2.86 -8.90 -20.31
C ASP A 478 2.06 -8.83 -19.02
N ALA A 479 1.96 -9.91 -18.26
CA ALA A 479 1.28 -9.91 -16.96
C ALA A 479 1.99 -8.98 -15.96
N VAL A 480 3.31 -9.02 -15.91
CA VAL A 480 4.14 -8.12 -15.10
C VAL A 480 3.96 -6.66 -15.54
N ALA A 481 4.02 -6.41 -16.85
CA ALA A 481 3.82 -5.07 -17.41
C ALA A 481 2.41 -4.51 -17.13
N GLU A 482 1.37 -5.36 -17.11
CA GLU A 482 0.02 -4.96 -16.71
C GLU A 482 -0.05 -4.52 -15.25
N VAL A 483 0.66 -5.18 -14.33
CA VAL A 483 0.70 -4.81 -12.91
C VAL A 483 1.42 -3.47 -12.73
N VAL A 484 2.61 -3.34 -13.31
CA VAL A 484 3.35 -2.08 -13.24
C VAL A 484 2.56 -0.94 -13.87
N SER A 485 1.83 -1.20 -14.97
CA SER A 485 0.93 -0.20 -15.58
C SER A 485 -0.22 0.20 -14.68
N ALA A 486 -0.79 -0.74 -13.90
CA ALA A 486 -1.86 -0.46 -12.96
C ALA A 486 -1.39 0.43 -11.79
N TRP A 487 -0.19 0.17 -11.28
CA TRP A 487 0.40 0.94 -10.17
C TRP A 487 0.83 2.33 -10.58
N THR A 488 1.58 2.40 -11.69
CA THR A 488 2.19 3.67 -12.16
C THR A 488 1.28 4.48 -13.07
N LYS A 489 0.15 3.89 -13.52
CA LYS A 489 -0.75 4.44 -14.54
C LYS A 489 -0.06 4.72 -15.88
N VAL A 490 1.14 4.19 -16.09
CA VAL A 490 1.89 4.25 -17.35
C VAL A 490 1.59 2.99 -18.16
N PRO A 491 1.18 3.06 -19.41
CA PRO A 491 0.86 1.88 -20.22
C PRO A 491 2.14 1.13 -20.66
N VAL A 492 2.80 0.46 -19.71
CA VAL A 492 4.10 -0.20 -19.90
C VAL A 492 4.04 -1.33 -20.93
N SER A 493 2.93 -2.08 -20.98
CA SER A 493 2.72 -3.15 -21.97
C SER A 493 2.72 -2.67 -23.42
N LYS A 494 2.30 -1.40 -23.66
CA LYS A 494 2.33 -0.79 -24.99
C LYS A 494 3.69 -0.15 -25.32
N LEU A 495 4.58 -0.01 -24.35
CA LEU A 495 5.86 0.70 -24.51
C LEU A 495 7.00 -0.22 -24.98
N ALA A 496 6.96 -1.53 -24.69
CA ALA A 496 8.08 -2.43 -24.95
C ALA A 496 8.35 -2.73 -26.43
N GLU A 497 7.33 -2.95 -27.27
CA GLU A 497 7.52 -3.28 -28.70
C GLU A 497 7.28 -2.09 -29.64
N SER A 498 6.48 -1.12 -29.24
CA SER A 498 6.08 -0.02 -30.11
C SER A 498 6.90 1.27 -29.93
N ASP A 499 7.76 1.35 -28.89
CA ASP A 499 8.52 2.59 -28.60
C ASP A 499 9.41 3.02 -29.77
N ALA A 500 10.10 2.10 -30.40
CA ALA A 500 10.94 2.42 -31.55
C ALA A 500 10.11 2.89 -32.76
N GLN A 501 8.94 2.28 -33.02
CA GLN A 501 8.04 2.70 -34.10
C GLN A 501 7.30 3.99 -33.75
N ARG A 502 6.85 4.17 -32.51
CA ARG A 502 6.22 5.42 -32.06
C ARG A 502 7.20 6.59 -32.12
N LEU A 503 8.43 6.39 -31.64
CA LEU A 503 9.47 7.41 -31.74
C LEU A 503 9.85 7.72 -33.18
N LYS A 504 9.87 6.73 -34.08
CA LYS A 504 10.05 6.99 -35.51
C LYS A 504 8.94 7.87 -36.06
N ASN A 505 7.69 7.62 -35.70
CA ASN A 505 6.51 8.32 -36.19
C ASN A 505 6.12 9.56 -35.37
N LEU A 506 6.85 9.87 -34.29
CA LEU A 506 6.51 10.97 -33.37
C LEU A 506 6.28 12.30 -34.08
N GLU A 507 7.17 12.66 -34.99
CA GLU A 507 7.06 13.89 -35.76
C GLU A 507 5.75 13.97 -36.54
N HIS A 508 5.37 12.91 -37.25
CA HIS A 508 4.12 12.83 -38.00
C HIS A 508 2.85 12.90 -37.12
N VAL A 509 2.91 12.26 -35.94
CA VAL A 509 1.82 12.31 -34.94
C VAL A 509 1.63 13.73 -34.43
N LEU A 510 2.71 14.41 -34.09
CA LEU A 510 2.66 15.80 -33.64
C LEU A 510 2.19 16.78 -34.72
N GLN A 511 2.64 16.61 -35.98
CA GLN A 511 2.21 17.42 -37.10
C GLN A 511 0.73 17.32 -37.45
N LYS A 512 0.11 16.16 -37.20
CA LYS A 512 -1.36 16.00 -37.37
C LYS A 512 -2.16 16.89 -36.44
N ARG A 513 -1.62 17.20 -35.28
CA ARG A 513 -2.32 17.95 -34.24
C ARG A 513 -1.87 19.42 -34.18
N VAL A 514 -0.58 19.68 -34.38
CA VAL A 514 0.00 21.03 -34.34
C VAL A 514 0.30 21.50 -35.76
N ILE A 515 -0.51 22.41 -36.21
CA ILE A 515 -0.46 22.90 -37.60
C ILE A 515 0.41 24.16 -37.69
N GLY A 516 1.23 24.21 -38.70
CA GLY A 516 2.00 25.40 -39.05
C GLY A 516 3.22 25.68 -38.17
N GLN A 517 3.75 24.67 -37.48
CA GLN A 517 4.94 24.81 -36.66
C GLN A 517 5.94 23.65 -36.89
N ASP A 518 6.17 23.35 -38.16
CA ASP A 518 6.93 22.16 -38.56
C ASP A 518 8.37 22.13 -38.00
N GLU A 519 9.04 23.29 -37.95
CA GLU A 519 10.39 23.39 -37.36
C GLU A 519 10.38 23.10 -35.86
N ALA A 520 9.38 23.63 -35.13
CA ALA A 520 9.22 23.42 -33.72
C ALA A 520 8.96 21.93 -33.39
N VAL A 521 8.04 21.32 -34.14
CA VAL A 521 7.71 19.89 -34.03
C VAL A 521 8.93 19.02 -34.32
N GLY A 522 9.66 19.32 -35.42
CA GLY A 522 10.87 18.58 -35.80
C GLY A 522 12.00 18.69 -34.72
N ALA A 523 12.19 19.88 -34.15
CA ALA A 523 13.18 20.10 -33.09
C ALA A 523 12.84 19.30 -31.82
N VAL A 524 11.58 19.38 -31.34
CA VAL A 524 11.11 18.59 -30.19
C VAL A 524 11.25 17.10 -30.46
N ALA A 525 10.80 16.61 -31.60
CA ALA A 525 10.88 15.19 -31.96
C ALA A 525 12.32 14.66 -31.96
N ARG A 526 13.28 15.44 -32.52
CA ARG A 526 14.71 15.07 -32.51
C ARG A 526 15.29 15.03 -31.10
N ALA A 527 15.00 16.02 -30.25
CA ALA A 527 15.52 16.08 -28.90
C ALA A 527 14.96 14.94 -28.03
N VAL A 528 13.68 14.66 -28.13
CA VAL A 528 13.04 13.55 -27.44
C VAL A 528 13.59 12.20 -27.90
N LYS A 529 13.79 12.01 -29.22
CA LYS A 529 14.44 10.81 -29.76
C LYS A 529 15.84 10.59 -29.17
N ARG A 530 16.67 11.66 -29.09
CA ARG A 530 18.01 11.59 -28.47
C ARG A 530 17.94 11.18 -27.00
N GLY A 531 17.01 11.76 -26.24
CA GLY A 531 16.84 11.46 -24.81
C GLY A 531 16.40 10.01 -24.57
N ARG A 532 15.45 9.50 -25.36
CA ARG A 532 14.91 8.14 -25.21
C ARG A 532 15.85 7.02 -25.68
N VAL A 533 16.72 7.29 -26.66
CA VAL A 533 17.71 6.29 -27.14
C VAL A 533 18.89 6.15 -26.20
N GLY A 534 18.97 6.97 -25.13
CA GLY A 534 20.04 6.87 -24.14
C GLY A 534 21.34 7.57 -24.53
N LEU A 535 21.30 8.47 -25.52
CA LEU A 535 22.46 9.27 -25.93
C LEU A 535 22.69 10.51 -25.03
N LYS A 536 21.82 10.73 -24.06
CA LYS A 536 21.87 11.83 -23.10
C LYS A 536 22.25 11.29 -21.72
N ASP A 537 22.77 12.16 -20.85
CA ASP A 537 23.06 11.83 -19.46
C ASP A 537 21.77 11.28 -18.78
N PRO A 538 21.79 10.06 -18.22
CA PRO A 538 20.62 9.43 -17.64
C PRO A 538 20.05 10.18 -16.42
N LYS A 539 20.84 11.04 -15.80
CA LYS A 539 20.38 11.86 -14.69
C LYS A 539 19.50 13.03 -15.12
N ARG A 540 19.64 13.52 -16.34
CA ARG A 540 18.90 14.70 -16.83
C ARG A 540 17.51 14.34 -17.35
N PRO A 541 16.56 15.29 -17.34
CA PRO A 541 15.23 15.10 -17.95
C PRO A 541 15.32 14.63 -19.40
N ILE A 542 14.34 13.90 -19.90
CA ILE A 542 14.26 13.39 -21.29
C ILE A 542 14.50 14.52 -22.28
N GLY A 543 13.93 15.69 -22.03
CA GLY A 543 14.10 16.90 -22.84
C GLY A 543 13.72 18.14 -22.06
N SER A 544 14.43 19.24 -22.33
CA SER A 544 14.14 20.55 -21.78
C SER A 544 14.02 21.57 -22.91
N PHE A 545 12.88 22.27 -22.94
CA PHE A 545 12.51 23.14 -24.05
C PHE A 545 12.10 24.52 -23.55
N LEU A 546 12.51 25.58 -24.25
CA LEU A 546 11.97 26.92 -24.08
C LEU A 546 11.20 27.32 -25.34
N PHE A 547 9.89 27.46 -25.21
CA PHE A 547 8.98 27.85 -26.30
C PHE A 547 8.75 29.36 -26.28
N LEU A 548 9.23 30.06 -27.31
CA LEU A 548 9.13 31.49 -27.43
C LEU A 548 8.10 31.86 -28.52
N GLY A 549 7.35 32.91 -28.31
CA GLY A 549 6.43 33.42 -29.34
C GLY A 549 5.16 34.02 -28.78
N PRO A 550 4.32 34.63 -29.63
CA PRO A 550 3.07 35.27 -29.23
C PRO A 550 2.05 34.27 -28.69
N THR A 551 0.99 34.77 -28.08
CA THR A 551 -0.09 33.94 -27.56
C THR A 551 -0.89 33.32 -28.74
N GLY A 552 -1.40 32.09 -28.52
CA GLY A 552 -2.29 31.46 -29.53
C GLY A 552 -1.61 30.84 -30.74
N VAL A 553 -0.28 30.66 -30.75
CA VAL A 553 0.48 30.03 -31.87
C VAL A 553 0.65 28.52 -31.74
N GLY A 554 0.18 27.90 -30.62
CA GLY A 554 0.19 26.46 -30.45
C GLY A 554 1.21 25.91 -29.40
N LYS A 555 1.86 26.75 -28.58
CA LYS A 555 2.85 26.33 -27.55
C LYS A 555 2.28 25.28 -26.60
N THR A 556 1.15 25.58 -25.97
CA THR A 556 0.47 24.68 -25.04
C THR A 556 -0.12 23.44 -25.73
N GLU A 557 -0.57 23.58 -26.98
CA GLU A 557 -1.11 22.46 -27.76
C GLU A 557 -0.01 21.45 -28.15
N LEU A 558 1.19 21.94 -28.48
CA LEU A 558 2.35 21.06 -28.71
C LEU A 558 2.74 20.30 -27.42
N SER A 559 2.65 20.95 -26.25
CA SER A 559 2.91 20.30 -24.96
C SER A 559 1.90 19.18 -24.67
N LYS A 560 0.61 19.41 -24.94
CA LYS A 560 -0.45 18.40 -24.82
C LYS A 560 -0.27 17.26 -25.81
N ALA A 561 -0.01 17.58 -27.07
CA ALA A 561 0.24 16.58 -28.08
C ALA A 561 1.45 15.70 -27.76
N LEU A 562 2.50 16.30 -27.17
CA LEU A 562 3.68 15.57 -26.73
C LEU A 562 3.38 14.64 -25.55
N ALA A 563 2.59 15.09 -24.55
CA ALA A 563 2.16 14.27 -23.44
C ALA A 563 1.36 13.04 -23.90
N GLU A 564 0.40 13.24 -24.81
CA GLU A 564 -0.37 12.15 -25.38
C GLU A 564 0.50 11.18 -26.20
N ALA A 565 1.42 11.71 -27.02
CA ALA A 565 2.28 10.89 -27.87
C ALA A 565 3.29 10.06 -27.07
N LEU A 566 3.86 10.60 -25.98
CA LEU A 566 4.88 9.94 -25.16
C LEU A 566 4.31 9.07 -24.05
N PHE A 567 3.25 9.54 -23.40
CA PHE A 567 2.71 8.92 -22.18
C PHE A 567 1.28 8.40 -22.36
N GLY A 568 0.69 8.54 -23.55
CA GLY A 568 -0.58 7.92 -23.93
C GLY A 568 -1.83 8.66 -23.46
N LYS A 569 -1.71 9.75 -22.68
CA LYS A 569 -2.82 10.57 -22.20
C LYS A 569 -2.44 12.05 -22.20
N GLU A 570 -3.41 12.92 -22.51
CA GLU A 570 -3.21 14.38 -22.39
C GLU A 570 -3.01 14.82 -20.93
N ASP A 571 -3.67 14.12 -19.99
CA ASP A 571 -3.60 14.41 -18.55
C ASP A 571 -2.23 14.08 -17.93
N ALA A 572 -1.34 13.41 -18.68
CA ALA A 572 0.05 13.23 -18.29
C ALA A 572 0.87 14.53 -18.42
N MET A 573 0.21 15.69 -18.34
CA MET A 573 0.81 17.02 -18.35
C MET A 573 0.54 17.75 -17.03
N ILE A 574 1.62 18.06 -16.31
CA ILE A 574 1.60 18.91 -15.11
C ILE A 574 1.78 20.36 -15.58
N ARG A 575 0.78 21.20 -15.37
CA ARG A 575 0.86 22.62 -15.73
C ARG A 575 1.08 23.47 -14.50
N VAL A 576 2.12 24.28 -14.53
CA VAL A 576 2.48 25.24 -13.48
C VAL A 576 2.47 26.64 -14.07
N ASP A 577 1.57 27.49 -13.61
CA ASP A 577 1.48 28.89 -14.06
C ASP A 577 2.43 29.74 -13.21
N MET A 578 3.44 30.31 -13.86
CA MET A 578 4.46 31.12 -13.17
C MET A 578 3.95 32.45 -12.67
N SER A 579 2.75 32.88 -13.07
CA SER A 579 2.10 34.05 -12.51
C SER A 579 1.75 33.88 -11.02
N GLU A 580 1.62 32.62 -10.54
CA GLU A 580 1.39 32.29 -9.12
C GLU A 580 2.70 32.27 -8.31
N TYR A 581 3.85 32.33 -8.99
CA TYR A 581 5.20 32.20 -8.40
C TYR A 581 6.04 33.47 -8.55
N MET A 582 5.40 34.64 -8.51
CA MET A 582 6.06 35.95 -8.64
C MET A 582 6.73 36.39 -7.34
N GLU A 583 6.28 35.88 -6.20
CA GLU A 583 6.78 36.27 -4.88
C GLU A 583 7.83 35.30 -4.32
N LYS A 584 8.74 35.78 -3.49
CA LYS A 584 9.79 34.97 -2.88
C LYS A 584 9.26 33.75 -2.11
N HIS A 585 8.14 33.92 -1.40
CA HIS A 585 7.51 32.85 -0.63
C HIS A 585 6.85 31.76 -1.50
N SER A 586 6.63 32.04 -2.77
CA SER A 586 6.00 31.09 -3.67
C SER A 586 6.88 29.87 -4.01
N VAL A 587 8.22 29.99 -3.87
CA VAL A 587 9.13 28.86 -4.06
C VAL A 587 8.86 27.75 -3.02
N SER A 588 8.51 28.14 -1.79
CA SER A 588 8.12 27.16 -0.75
C SER A 588 6.85 26.38 -1.12
N LYS A 589 5.93 26.95 -1.91
CA LYS A 589 4.77 26.21 -2.43
C LYS A 589 5.18 25.16 -3.47
N MET A 590 6.27 25.38 -4.18
CA MET A 590 6.74 24.46 -5.23
C MET A 590 7.42 23.23 -4.64
N ILE A 591 8.32 23.40 -3.65
CA ILE A 591 9.18 22.35 -3.08
C ILE A 591 8.87 22.01 -1.61
N GLY A 592 7.94 22.73 -0.99
CA GLY A 592 7.57 22.59 0.43
C GLY A 592 8.26 23.64 1.33
N SER A 593 7.65 23.93 2.48
CA SER A 593 8.16 24.89 3.47
C SER A 593 9.27 24.26 4.33
N PRO A 594 10.35 25.00 4.65
CA PRO A 594 11.39 24.50 5.55
C PRO A 594 10.85 24.14 6.94
N PRO A 595 11.56 23.26 7.70
CA PRO A 595 11.19 22.94 9.07
C PRO A 595 11.01 24.18 9.95
N GLY A 596 9.89 24.26 10.69
CA GLY A 596 9.57 25.36 11.58
C GLY A 596 8.68 26.47 10.98
N TYR A 597 8.33 26.38 9.69
CA TYR A 597 7.37 27.30 9.06
C TYR A 597 5.98 26.64 8.92
N VAL A 598 4.93 27.47 8.94
CA VAL A 598 3.53 27.02 8.71
C VAL A 598 3.44 26.36 7.33
N GLY A 599 2.85 25.16 7.25
CA GLY A 599 2.73 24.39 6.01
C GLY A 599 3.89 23.42 5.74
N HIS A 600 4.78 23.14 6.71
CA HIS A 600 5.87 22.15 6.55
C HIS A 600 5.35 20.72 6.34
N GLU A 601 4.19 20.38 6.91
CA GLU A 601 3.54 19.07 6.73
C GLU A 601 2.84 18.96 5.36
N GLU A 602 2.50 20.08 4.75
CA GLU A 602 2.00 20.14 3.39
C GLU A 602 3.20 20.06 2.43
N GLY A 603 3.34 18.97 1.69
CA GLY A 603 4.38 18.80 0.67
C GLY A 603 4.36 19.90 -0.38
N GLY A 604 5.43 20.05 -1.17
CA GLY A 604 5.46 21.00 -2.27
C GLY A 604 4.57 20.55 -3.44
N GLN A 605 3.79 21.46 -3.99
CA GLN A 605 2.83 21.14 -5.07
C GLN A 605 3.49 20.48 -6.29
N LEU A 606 4.66 20.98 -6.73
CA LEU A 606 5.38 20.39 -7.85
C LEU A 606 6.05 19.08 -7.46
N SER A 607 6.70 19.04 -6.30
CA SER A 607 7.40 17.82 -5.83
C SER A 607 6.45 16.65 -5.65
N ASP A 608 5.27 16.86 -5.07
CA ASP A 608 4.28 15.81 -4.88
C ASP A 608 3.62 15.35 -6.20
N GLN A 609 3.34 16.29 -7.12
CA GLN A 609 2.79 15.94 -8.43
C GLN A 609 3.78 15.12 -9.25
N VAL A 610 5.06 15.48 -9.25
CA VAL A 610 6.09 14.73 -10.00
C VAL A 610 6.36 13.38 -9.35
N ARG A 611 6.35 13.29 -8.03
CA ARG A 611 6.50 12.03 -7.30
C ARG A 611 5.36 11.05 -7.60
N THR A 612 4.12 11.56 -7.71
CA THR A 612 2.95 10.72 -8.05
C THR A 612 2.85 10.43 -9.54
N HIS A 613 3.42 11.29 -10.41
CA HIS A 613 3.40 11.15 -11.85
C HIS A 613 4.79 11.39 -12.45
N PRO A 614 5.75 10.47 -12.22
CA PRO A 614 7.15 10.66 -12.67
C PRO A 614 7.30 10.64 -14.19
N TYR A 615 6.32 10.11 -14.93
CA TYR A 615 6.26 10.08 -16.38
C TYR A 615 5.28 11.14 -16.89
N SER A 616 5.72 12.39 -16.94
CA SER A 616 4.87 13.51 -17.30
C SER A 616 5.60 14.57 -18.13
N VAL A 617 4.81 15.39 -18.82
CA VAL A 617 5.29 16.65 -19.40
C VAL A 617 5.01 17.75 -18.38
N ILE A 618 6.04 18.43 -17.95
CA ILE A 618 5.91 19.57 -17.03
C ILE A 618 5.95 20.85 -17.85
N LEU A 619 4.85 21.58 -17.83
CA LEU A 619 4.69 22.84 -18.53
C LEU A 619 4.76 24.01 -17.54
N PHE A 620 5.86 24.76 -17.56
CA PHE A 620 5.98 26.05 -16.88
C PHE A 620 5.50 27.16 -17.81
N ASP A 621 4.32 27.67 -17.55
CA ASP A 621 3.71 28.69 -18.40
C ASP A 621 4.11 30.10 -17.94
N GLU A 622 4.45 30.99 -18.88
CA GLU A 622 4.88 32.38 -18.64
C GLU A 622 6.10 32.51 -17.69
N ILE A 623 7.15 31.72 -17.99
CA ILE A 623 8.37 31.60 -17.16
C ILE A 623 9.05 32.95 -16.86
N GLU A 624 8.89 33.98 -17.72
CA GLU A 624 9.41 35.34 -17.51
C GLU A 624 8.81 36.04 -16.30
N LYS A 625 7.69 35.57 -15.77
CA LYS A 625 7.03 36.14 -14.59
C LYS A 625 7.53 35.55 -13.26
N ALA A 626 8.25 34.44 -13.33
CA ALA A 626 8.71 33.74 -12.16
C ALA A 626 9.73 34.55 -11.33
N HIS A 627 9.67 34.40 -10.00
CA HIS A 627 10.69 34.96 -9.12
C HIS A 627 12.09 34.38 -9.43
N PRO A 628 13.17 35.15 -9.30
CA PRO A 628 14.54 34.67 -9.58
C PRO A 628 14.93 33.37 -8.85
N ASP A 629 14.42 33.11 -7.66
CA ASP A 629 14.70 31.89 -6.90
C ASP A 629 14.11 30.63 -7.53
N VAL A 630 13.02 30.73 -8.31
CA VAL A 630 12.47 29.63 -9.11
C VAL A 630 13.49 29.12 -10.13
N PHE A 631 14.25 30.03 -10.74
CA PHE A 631 15.30 29.64 -11.69
C PHE A 631 16.40 28.81 -11.05
N ASN A 632 16.71 29.06 -9.77
CA ASN A 632 17.70 28.26 -9.04
C ASN A 632 17.23 26.81 -8.85
N VAL A 633 15.93 26.61 -8.56
CA VAL A 633 15.33 25.28 -8.48
C VAL A 633 15.34 24.60 -9.85
N LEU A 634 14.94 25.33 -10.90
CA LEU A 634 14.97 24.82 -12.27
C LEU A 634 16.36 24.46 -12.76
N LEU A 635 17.39 25.21 -12.37
CA LEU A 635 18.78 24.88 -12.68
C LEU A 635 19.17 23.53 -12.09
N GLN A 636 18.79 23.27 -10.83
CA GLN A 636 19.03 21.97 -10.21
C GLN A 636 18.33 20.84 -10.96
N VAL A 637 17.06 21.04 -11.33
CA VAL A 637 16.30 20.07 -12.13
C VAL A 637 16.96 19.80 -13.49
N LEU A 638 17.42 20.84 -14.18
CA LEU A 638 18.01 20.74 -15.51
C LEU A 638 19.42 20.09 -15.50
N ASP A 639 20.18 20.24 -14.40
CA ASP A 639 21.54 19.68 -14.28
C ASP A 639 21.56 18.32 -13.62
N ASP A 640 20.97 18.23 -12.41
CA ASP A 640 21.04 17.05 -11.55
C ASP A 640 19.85 16.12 -11.78
N GLY A 641 18.78 16.58 -12.49
CA GLY A 641 17.56 15.84 -12.75
C GLY A 641 16.73 15.53 -11.52
N HIS A 642 17.02 16.12 -10.39
CA HIS A 642 16.26 15.93 -9.16
C HIS A 642 16.25 17.18 -8.29
N ILE A 643 15.27 17.26 -7.41
CA ILE A 643 15.23 18.25 -6.32
C ILE A 643 15.07 17.53 -4.98
N THR A 644 15.52 18.18 -3.92
CA THR A 644 15.24 17.71 -2.55
C THR A 644 14.08 18.54 -2.00
N ASP A 645 12.99 17.86 -1.59
CA ASP A 645 11.84 18.52 -0.99
C ASP A 645 12.14 18.98 0.45
N SER A 646 11.19 19.71 1.05
CA SER A 646 11.31 20.20 2.42
C SER A 646 11.41 19.08 3.48
N GLN A 647 10.98 17.87 3.15
CA GLN A 647 11.07 16.70 4.03
C GLN A 647 12.37 15.92 3.83
N GLY A 648 13.29 16.42 2.99
CA GLY A 648 14.57 15.77 2.69
C GLY A 648 14.47 14.63 1.67
N ARG A 649 13.30 14.44 1.04
CA ARG A 649 13.10 13.39 0.04
C ARG A 649 13.58 13.86 -1.32
N LYS A 650 14.22 12.97 -2.04
CA LYS A 650 14.70 13.21 -3.40
C LYS A 650 13.56 12.96 -4.40
N VAL A 651 13.21 13.95 -5.19
CA VAL A 651 12.20 13.87 -6.25
C VAL A 651 12.89 13.86 -7.60
N ASP A 652 12.70 12.79 -8.37
CA ASP A 652 13.37 12.53 -9.64
C ASP A 652 12.59 13.09 -10.83
N PHE A 653 13.27 13.85 -11.71
CA PHE A 653 12.74 14.45 -12.94
C PHE A 653 13.34 13.80 -14.19
N SER A 654 14.19 12.79 -14.07
CA SER A 654 14.89 12.18 -15.22
C SER A 654 13.95 11.61 -16.27
N ASN A 655 12.75 11.17 -15.85
CA ASN A 655 11.72 10.61 -16.73
C ASN A 655 10.70 11.64 -17.21
N THR A 656 10.91 12.93 -16.91
CA THR A 656 9.99 14.01 -17.33
C THR A 656 10.50 14.72 -18.58
N VAL A 657 9.57 15.41 -19.27
CA VAL A 657 9.89 16.40 -20.31
C VAL A 657 9.54 17.77 -19.77
N ILE A 658 10.50 18.66 -19.75
CA ILE A 658 10.32 20.02 -19.24
C ILE A 658 10.08 20.99 -20.39
N ILE A 659 8.97 21.69 -20.36
CA ILE A 659 8.61 22.73 -21.33
C ILE A 659 8.37 24.03 -20.58
N MET A 660 9.06 25.06 -20.97
CA MET A 660 8.88 26.41 -20.45
C MET A 660 8.32 27.27 -21.57
N THR A 661 7.25 28.00 -21.35
CA THR A 661 6.74 28.95 -22.34
C THR A 661 7.04 30.38 -21.94
N SER A 662 7.33 31.21 -22.92
CA SER A 662 7.52 32.65 -22.72
C SER A 662 6.94 33.46 -23.88
N ASN A 663 6.45 34.63 -23.55
CA ASN A 663 6.00 35.61 -24.51
C ASN A 663 7.11 36.65 -24.84
N ALA A 664 8.32 36.42 -24.32
CA ALA A 664 9.50 37.26 -24.63
C ALA A 664 9.76 37.26 -26.15
N GLY A 665 10.09 38.41 -26.69
CA GLY A 665 10.29 38.57 -28.16
C GLY A 665 9.01 38.58 -29.01
N ALA A 666 7.81 38.45 -28.42
CA ALA A 666 6.56 38.41 -29.16
C ALA A 666 6.33 39.66 -30.05
N LYS A 667 6.76 40.84 -29.60
CA LYS A 667 6.68 42.09 -30.36
C LYS A 667 7.57 42.04 -31.62
N ALA A 668 8.75 41.48 -31.54
CA ALA A 668 9.67 41.33 -32.67
C ALA A 668 9.14 40.33 -33.74
N ILE A 669 8.24 39.38 -33.33
CA ILE A 669 7.61 38.41 -34.21
C ILE A 669 6.40 39.02 -34.91
N VAL A 670 5.57 39.81 -34.20
CA VAL A 670 4.31 40.38 -34.74
C VAL A 670 4.59 41.63 -35.58
N GLU A 671 5.55 42.46 -35.18
CA GLU A 671 5.94 43.70 -35.86
C GLU A 671 7.43 43.68 -36.18
N PRO A 672 7.87 43.00 -37.24
CA PRO A 672 9.28 42.97 -37.63
C PRO A 672 9.71 44.39 -38.03
N LYS A 673 10.70 44.96 -37.33
CA LYS A 673 11.29 46.26 -37.66
C LYS A 673 11.92 46.15 -39.06
N LYS A 674 11.26 46.73 -40.04
CA LYS A 674 11.83 46.89 -41.39
C LYS A 674 12.91 48.00 -41.32
N LEU A 675 14.15 47.60 -41.17
CA LEU A 675 15.32 48.50 -41.33
C LEU A 675 15.92 48.19 -42.67
N GLY A 676 15.68 49.08 -43.65
CA GLY A 676 16.40 49.11 -44.90
C GLY A 676 15.56 48.83 -46.16
N PHE A 677 16.03 49.36 -47.29
CA PHE A 677 15.40 49.29 -48.61
C PHE A 677 15.14 47.86 -49.14
N ALA A 678 13.94 47.67 -49.67
CA ALA A 678 13.44 46.38 -50.15
C ALA A 678 14.34 45.80 -51.29
N THR A 679 15.09 44.79 -51.02
CA THR A 679 15.56 43.80 -51.97
C THR A 679 14.76 42.49 -51.77
N LYS A 680 14.43 41.78 -52.87
CA LYS A 680 13.63 40.53 -52.88
C LYS A 680 13.98 39.63 -51.72
N GLU A 681 13.05 39.44 -50.84
CA GLU A 681 13.21 38.74 -49.57
C GLU A 681 13.07 37.24 -49.80
N ASP A 682 14.07 36.49 -49.36
CA ASP A 682 13.99 35.03 -49.28
C ASP A 682 13.35 34.70 -47.91
N PRO A 683 12.20 34.01 -47.83
CA PRO A 683 11.47 33.74 -46.59
C PRO A 683 12.36 33.08 -45.49
N ALA A 684 13.35 32.32 -45.93
CA ALA A 684 14.32 31.66 -44.99
C ALA A 684 15.28 32.65 -44.32
N SER A 685 15.60 33.79 -44.97
CA SER A 685 16.50 34.81 -44.38
C SER A 685 15.77 35.66 -43.33
N ASP A 686 14.49 35.91 -43.57
CA ASP A 686 13.64 36.69 -42.66
C ASP A 686 13.37 35.94 -41.37
N TYR A 687 13.15 34.63 -41.43
CA TYR A 687 13.02 33.79 -40.25
C TYR A 687 14.31 33.75 -39.38
N LYS A 688 15.48 33.64 -40.03
CA LYS A 688 16.76 33.68 -39.30
C LYS A 688 16.97 35.00 -38.57
N LYS A 689 16.70 36.16 -39.23
CA LYS A 689 16.80 37.46 -38.61
C LYS A 689 15.77 37.65 -37.46
N MET A 690 14.55 37.22 -37.65
CA MET A 690 13.53 37.20 -36.58
C MET A 690 13.99 36.39 -35.39
N LYS A 691 14.47 35.16 -35.63
CA LYS A 691 14.99 34.29 -34.56
C LYS A 691 16.14 34.95 -33.80
N GLN A 692 17.04 35.62 -34.51
CA GLN A 692 18.16 36.32 -33.86
C GLN A 692 17.69 37.47 -32.98
N ASN A 693 16.77 38.31 -33.46
CA ASN A 693 16.19 39.41 -32.69
C ASN A 693 15.48 38.90 -31.40
N VAL A 694 14.72 37.81 -31.49
CA VAL A 694 14.07 37.17 -30.37
C VAL A 694 15.10 36.62 -29.36
N MET A 695 16.16 35.98 -29.86
CA MET A 695 17.23 35.47 -29.01
C MET A 695 17.99 36.57 -28.28
N ASP A 696 18.18 37.72 -28.92
CA ASP A 696 18.85 38.85 -28.27
C ASP A 696 17.98 39.44 -27.12
N GLU A 697 16.68 39.51 -27.30
CA GLU A 697 15.73 39.92 -26.26
C GLU A 697 15.68 38.88 -25.10
N VAL A 698 15.68 37.60 -25.41
CA VAL A 698 15.69 36.51 -24.45
C VAL A 698 16.95 36.53 -23.59
N LYS A 699 18.13 36.81 -24.17
CA LYS A 699 19.40 36.97 -23.42
C LYS A 699 19.40 38.16 -22.44
N GLN A 700 18.53 39.15 -22.62
CA GLN A 700 18.38 40.27 -21.69
C GLN A 700 17.51 39.89 -20.48
N ILE A 701 16.57 38.94 -20.67
CA ILE A 701 15.60 38.51 -19.65
C ILE A 701 16.17 37.34 -18.80
N PHE A 702 16.77 36.38 -19.46
CA PHE A 702 17.25 35.17 -18.81
C PHE A 702 18.76 35.13 -18.68
N ARG A 703 19.26 34.62 -17.54
CA ARG A 703 20.71 34.49 -17.30
C ARG A 703 21.34 33.50 -18.30
N PRO A 704 22.56 33.75 -18.77
CA PRO A 704 23.24 32.85 -19.71
C PRO A 704 23.37 31.42 -19.21
N GLU A 705 23.62 31.23 -17.91
CA GLU A 705 23.74 29.91 -17.30
C GLU A 705 22.45 29.09 -17.43
N PHE A 706 21.27 29.71 -17.31
CA PHE A 706 19.98 29.08 -17.49
C PHE A 706 19.74 28.66 -18.94
N LEU A 707 20.00 29.57 -19.88
CA LEU A 707 19.82 29.30 -21.31
C LEU A 707 20.74 28.17 -21.81
N ASN A 708 21.95 28.05 -21.26
CA ASN A 708 22.91 27.00 -21.66
C ASN A 708 22.52 25.59 -21.15
N ARG A 709 21.60 25.50 -20.20
CA ARG A 709 21.09 24.21 -19.64
C ARG A 709 19.89 23.67 -20.38
N ILE A 710 19.27 24.49 -21.22
CA ILE A 710 18.11 24.12 -22.03
C ILE A 710 18.57 23.40 -23.29
N ASP A 711 17.96 22.24 -23.58
CA ASP A 711 18.36 21.44 -24.76
C ASP A 711 18.05 22.15 -26.07
N GLU A 712 16.85 22.78 -26.17
CA GLU A 712 16.45 23.46 -27.40
C GLU A 712 15.61 24.70 -27.07
N ILE A 713 15.94 25.82 -27.70
CA ILE A 713 15.14 27.05 -27.65
C ILE A 713 14.39 27.16 -28.96
N ILE A 714 13.07 27.15 -28.90
CA ILE A 714 12.19 27.03 -30.07
C ILE A 714 11.34 28.28 -30.20
N VAL A 715 11.46 28.94 -31.40
CA VAL A 715 10.70 30.15 -31.69
C VAL A 715 9.49 29.78 -32.57
N PHE A 716 8.30 30.03 -32.02
CA PHE A 716 7.04 29.84 -32.76
C PHE A 716 6.71 31.07 -33.58
N HIS A 717 6.40 30.87 -34.87
CA HIS A 717 6.00 31.97 -35.74
C HIS A 717 4.49 32.24 -35.72
N SER A 718 4.10 33.40 -36.20
CA SER A 718 2.68 33.76 -36.35
C SER A 718 2.02 32.88 -37.41
N LEU A 719 0.76 32.47 -37.13
CA LEU A 719 -0.01 31.62 -38.04
C LEU A 719 -0.62 32.40 -39.21
N GLY A 720 -0.44 31.87 -40.43
CA GLY A 720 -1.01 32.42 -41.66
C GLY A 720 -2.49 32.01 -41.85
N LYS A 721 -3.16 32.62 -42.86
CA LYS A 721 -4.57 32.34 -43.18
C LYS A 721 -4.82 30.87 -43.55
N GLU A 722 -3.92 30.24 -44.27
CA GLU A 722 -4.05 28.84 -44.66
C GLU A 722 -3.92 27.87 -43.48
N GLU A 723 -3.04 28.19 -42.54
CA GLU A 723 -2.86 27.43 -41.30
C GLU A 723 -4.09 27.57 -40.40
N MET A 724 -4.66 28.77 -40.30
CA MET A 724 -5.90 29.01 -39.56
C MET A 724 -7.09 28.19 -40.12
N LYS A 725 -7.21 28.06 -41.47
CA LYS A 725 -8.25 27.20 -42.09
C LYS A 725 -8.07 25.72 -41.67
N LYS A 726 -6.83 25.24 -41.66
CA LYS A 726 -6.54 23.86 -41.21
C LYS A 726 -6.87 23.66 -39.74
N ILE A 727 -6.54 24.62 -38.89
CA ILE A 727 -6.86 24.59 -37.45
C ILE A 727 -8.38 24.57 -37.22
N VAL A 728 -9.14 25.44 -37.93
CA VAL A 728 -10.61 25.43 -37.82
C VAL A 728 -11.17 24.07 -38.26
N SER A 729 -10.65 23.49 -39.35
CA SER A 729 -11.09 22.17 -39.82
C SER A 729 -10.83 21.08 -38.77
N LEU A 730 -9.71 21.14 -38.06
CA LEU A 730 -9.38 20.20 -36.97
C LEU A 730 -10.32 20.39 -35.79
N LEU A 731 -10.56 21.62 -35.33
CA LEU A 731 -11.50 21.94 -34.26
C LEU A 731 -12.93 21.50 -34.58
N CYS A 732 -13.39 21.75 -35.81
CA CYS A 732 -14.68 21.33 -36.29
C CYS A 732 -14.82 19.79 -36.30
N ASN A 733 -13.79 19.06 -36.72
CA ASN A 733 -13.80 17.60 -36.70
C ASN A 733 -13.84 17.03 -35.28
N GLN A 734 -13.15 17.68 -34.32
CA GLN A 734 -13.22 17.29 -32.93
C GLN A 734 -14.63 17.51 -32.35
N PHE A 735 -15.25 18.65 -32.68
CA PHE A 735 -16.60 18.97 -32.27
C PHE A 735 -17.61 17.98 -32.88
N THR A 736 -17.51 17.68 -34.18
CA THR A 736 -18.38 16.72 -34.88
C THR A 736 -18.32 15.32 -34.21
N LYS A 737 -17.12 14.82 -33.94
CA LYS A 737 -16.96 13.51 -33.26
C LYS A 737 -17.58 13.49 -31.86
N ARG A 738 -17.43 14.59 -31.10
CA ARG A 738 -18.05 14.72 -29.76
C ARG A 738 -19.58 14.70 -29.86
N LEU A 739 -20.14 15.44 -30.84
CA LEU A 739 -21.56 15.53 -31.08
C LEU A 739 -22.14 14.15 -31.46
N GLU A 740 -21.46 13.46 -32.37
CA GLU A 740 -21.83 12.10 -32.78
C GLU A 740 -21.81 11.10 -31.62
N SER A 741 -20.76 11.15 -30.76
CA SER A 741 -20.63 10.24 -29.63
C SER A 741 -21.61 10.51 -28.48
N GLN A 742 -22.03 11.78 -28.28
CA GLN A 742 -22.87 12.19 -27.15
C GLN A 742 -24.37 12.27 -27.49
N MET A 743 -24.69 12.70 -28.72
CA MET A 743 -26.05 13.01 -29.13
C MET A 743 -26.48 12.26 -30.41
N ASN A 744 -25.62 11.42 -30.99
CA ASN A 744 -25.88 10.68 -32.24
C ASN A 744 -26.30 11.57 -33.40
N ILE A 745 -25.83 12.84 -33.46
CA ILE A 745 -26.09 13.79 -34.50
C ILE A 745 -24.91 13.86 -35.46
N HIS A 746 -25.15 13.61 -36.74
CA HIS A 746 -24.11 13.62 -37.78
C HIS A 746 -24.03 15.00 -38.45
N LEU A 747 -23.06 15.83 -38.01
CA LEU A 747 -22.89 17.19 -38.50
C LEU A 747 -21.79 17.26 -39.58
N LYS A 748 -22.10 17.73 -40.76
CA LYS A 748 -21.15 17.98 -41.85
C LYS A 748 -20.99 19.49 -42.10
N LEU A 749 -19.80 20.03 -41.86
CA LEU A 749 -19.54 21.45 -42.12
C LEU A 749 -19.09 21.67 -43.54
N ARG A 750 -19.76 22.63 -44.23
CA ARG A 750 -19.36 23.12 -45.57
C ARG A 750 -18.20 24.09 -45.45
N GLU A 751 -17.40 24.20 -46.50
CA GLU A 751 -16.25 25.11 -46.54
C GLU A 751 -16.64 26.59 -46.31
N SER A 752 -17.87 27.01 -46.71
CA SER A 752 -18.39 28.34 -46.42
C SER A 752 -18.52 28.63 -44.93
N ALA A 753 -18.97 27.64 -44.11
CA ALA A 753 -19.08 27.79 -42.68
C ALA A 753 -17.69 27.86 -42.00
N LYS A 754 -16.73 27.05 -42.43
CA LYS A 754 -15.35 27.12 -41.96
C LYS A 754 -14.70 28.48 -42.31
N ALA A 755 -14.91 29.00 -43.53
CA ALA A 755 -14.38 30.30 -43.96
C ALA A 755 -14.93 31.44 -43.07
N LEU A 756 -16.21 31.42 -42.74
CA LEU A 756 -16.83 32.41 -41.86
C LEU A 756 -16.21 32.38 -40.43
N ILE A 757 -15.97 31.17 -39.87
CA ILE A 757 -15.33 31.03 -38.57
C ILE A 757 -13.90 31.57 -38.62
N VAL A 758 -13.14 31.31 -39.68
CA VAL A 758 -11.79 31.86 -39.86
C VAL A 758 -11.83 33.39 -39.92
N GLU A 759 -12.75 33.95 -40.72
CA GLU A 759 -12.87 35.40 -40.92
C GLU A 759 -13.18 36.11 -39.58
N LYS A 760 -14.12 35.60 -38.80
CA LYS A 760 -14.52 36.18 -37.51
C LYS A 760 -13.55 35.89 -36.39
N GLY A 761 -12.80 34.81 -36.45
CA GLY A 761 -11.88 34.35 -35.43
C GLY A 761 -10.41 34.64 -35.69
N THR A 762 -10.03 35.32 -36.77
CA THR A 762 -8.63 35.65 -37.04
C THR A 762 -8.29 37.03 -36.47
N ASP A 763 -7.33 37.08 -35.55
CA ASP A 763 -6.73 38.30 -35.03
C ASP A 763 -5.19 38.16 -35.06
N ALA A 764 -4.53 39.10 -35.72
CA ALA A 764 -3.08 39.10 -35.90
C ALA A 764 -2.31 39.14 -34.56
N LYS A 765 -2.92 39.70 -33.48
CA LYS A 765 -2.29 39.83 -32.16
C LYS A 765 -2.49 38.61 -31.24
N TYR A 766 -3.63 37.90 -31.41
CA TYR A 766 -4.06 36.82 -30.49
C TYR A 766 -4.00 35.43 -31.16
N GLY A 767 -3.54 35.33 -32.38
CA GLY A 767 -3.34 34.06 -33.13
C GLY A 767 -4.63 33.25 -33.27
N ALA A 768 -4.54 31.94 -32.98
CA ALA A 768 -5.66 31.00 -33.08
C ALA A 768 -6.60 31.00 -31.85
N ARG A 769 -6.30 31.73 -30.81
CA ARG A 769 -7.10 31.71 -29.55
C ARG A 769 -8.55 32.19 -29.75
N PRO A 770 -8.80 33.24 -30.55
CA PRO A 770 -10.16 33.70 -30.87
C PRO A 770 -10.98 32.74 -31.74
N LEU A 771 -10.34 31.83 -32.50
CA LEU A 771 -11.02 30.83 -33.33
C LEU A 771 -11.95 29.92 -32.52
N ARG A 772 -11.52 29.49 -31.32
CA ARG A 772 -12.34 28.66 -30.45
C ARG A 772 -13.60 29.39 -29.98
N ARG A 773 -13.47 30.68 -29.66
CA ARG A 773 -14.60 31.52 -29.29
C ARG A 773 -15.53 31.77 -30.50
N ALA A 774 -14.97 32.00 -31.68
CA ALA A 774 -15.75 32.13 -32.91
C ALA A 774 -16.50 30.84 -33.25
N LEU A 775 -15.87 29.67 -33.07
CA LEU A 775 -16.53 28.37 -33.25
C LEU A 775 -17.70 28.24 -32.26
N GLN A 776 -17.49 28.56 -30.98
CA GLN A 776 -18.53 28.50 -29.97
C GLN A 776 -19.72 29.39 -30.35
N THR A 777 -19.49 30.68 -30.59
CA THR A 777 -20.56 31.65 -30.84
C THR A 777 -21.28 31.40 -32.16
N GLU A 778 -20.56 31.05 -33.24
CA GLU A 778 -21.16 30.90 -34.56
C GLU A 778 -21.71 29.51 -34.85
N LEU A 779 -21.18 28.47 -34.23
CA LEU A 779 -21.59 27.09 -34.49
C LEU A 779 -22.27 26.43 -33.31
N GLU A 780 -21.61 26.41 -32.12
CA GLU A 780 -22.13 25.66 -30.96
C GLU A 780 -23.40 26.28 -30.39
N ASP A 781 -23.42 27.62 -30.16
CA ASP A 781 -24.58 28.30 -29.61
C ASP A 781 -25.79 28.21 -30.57
N LYS A 782 -25.55 28.38 -31.87
CA LYS A 782 -26.62 28.28 -32.88
C LYS A 782 -27.15 26.87 -33.09
N LEU A 783 -26.27 25.88 -32.93
CA LEU A 783 -26.66 24.47 -32.96
C LEU A 783 -27.51 24.10 -31.72
N ALA A 784 -27.11 24.61 -30.58
CA ALA A 784 -27.86 24.45 -29.35
C ALA A 784 -29.27 25.06 -29.46
N ASP A 785 -29.38 26.28 -30.03
CA ASP A 785 -30.68 26.90 -30.28
C ASP A 785 -31.54 26.06 -31.20
N ALA A 786 -30.97 25.52 -32.30
CA ALA A 786 -31.69 24.68 -33.27
C ALA A 786 -32.16 23.34 -32.63
N ILE A 787 -31.37 22.77 -31.72
CA ILE A 787 -31.76 21.55 -30.99
C ILE A 787 -32.89 21.89 -30.02
N LEU A 788 -32.77 22.98 -29.25
CA LEU A 788 -33.79 23.40 -28.27
C LEU A 788 -35.13 23.77 -28.93
N ASN A 789 -35.07 24.36 -30.11
CA ASN A 789 -36.25 24.67 -30.94
C ASN A 789 -36.88 23.45 -31.60
N GLY A 790 -36.27 22.26 -31.48
CA GLY A 790 -36.76 21.04 -32.12
C GLY A 790 -36.50 20.93 -33.61
N GLU A 791 -35.69 21.84 -34.17
CA GLU A 791 -35.34 21.82 -35.59
C GLU A 791 -34.39 20.67 -35.93
N ILE A 792 -33.55 20.26 -34.99
CA ILE A 792 -32.59 19.15 -35.07
C ILE A 792 -32.86 18.19 -33.93
N GLN A 793 -32.95 16.89 -34.24
CA GLN A 793 -33.22 15.83 -33.31
C GLN A 793 -32.08 14.79 -33.30
N GLU A 794 -32.08 13.94 -32.31
CA GLU A 794 -31.15 12.82 -32.19
C GLU A 794 -31.29 11.88 -33.39
N GLY A 795 -30.17 11.52 -34.02
CA GLY A 795 -30.13 10.69 -35.25
C GLY A 795 -30.14 11.49 -36.54
N ASP A 796 -30.28 12.82 -36.51
CA ASP A 796 -30.35 13.64 -37.73
C ASP A 796 -28.98 13.81 -38.40
N HIS A 797 -29.01 13.78 -39.73
CA HIS A 797 -27.88 14.20 -40.57
C HIS A 797 -28.03 15.67 -40.95
N VAL A 798 -27.08 16.50 -40.52
CA VAL A 798 -27.18 17.97 -40.67
C VAL A 798 -25.98 18.51 -41.41
N ALA A 799 -26.21 19.38 -42.39
CA ALA A 799 -25.16 20.15 -43.03
C ALA A 799 -25.19 21.61 -42.58
N ALA A 800 -24.04 22.10 -42.06
CA ALA A 800 -23.88 23.51 -41.71
C ALA A 800 -23.25 24.31 -42.86
N GLY A 801 -23.96 25.32 -43.31
CA GLY A 801 -23.50 26.29 -44.36
C GLY A 801 -23.47 27.71 -43.79
N ALA A 802 -22.77 28.62 -44.45
CA ALA A 802 -22.76 30.03 -44.12
C ALA A 802 -23.56 30.87 -45.13
N SER A 803 -24.32 31.85 -44.60
CA SER A 803 -25.00 32.90 -45.35
C SER A 803 -24.61 34.29 -44.81
N LYS A 804 -25.10 35.35 -45.42
CA LYS A 804 -24.89 36.73 -44.94
C LYS A 804 -25.38 36.99 -43.53
N LYS A 805 -26.29 36.10 -43.00
CA LYS A 805 -26.84 36.18 -41.66
C LYS A 805 -26.12 35.29 -40.63
N GLY A 806 -25.07 34.53 -41.01
CA GLY A 806 -24.33 33.60 -40.19
C GLY A 806 -24.46 32.14 -40.63
N ILE A 807 -24.11 31.19 -39.72
CA ILE A 807 -24.25 29.75 -39.99
C ILE A 807 -25.72 29.33 -39.89
N HIS A 808 -26.17 28.51 -40.82
CA HIS A 808 -27.49 27.88 -40.89
C HIS A 808 -27.36 26.39 -41.09
N PHE A 809 -28.31 25.67 -40.57
CA PHE A 809 -28.35 24.21 -40.60
C PHE A 809 -29.40 23.73 -41.61
N VAL A 810 -29.08 22.71 -42.37
CA VAL A 810 -30.00 22.05 -43.31
C VAL A 810 -29.96 20.55 -43.07
N LYS A 811 -31.10 19.92 -42.83
CA LYS A 811 -31.18 18.46 -42.77
C LYS A 811 -30.85 17.89 -44.15
N THR A 812 -30.00 16.91 -44.17
CA THR A 812 -29.65 16.16 -45.39
C THR A 812 -30.22 14.75 -45.21
N GLU A 813 -30.92 14.26 -46.23
CA GLU A 813 -31.29 12.86 -46.26
C GLU A 813 -30.02 12.02 -46.31
N SER A 814 -30.01 10.89 -45.57
CA SER A 814 -28.90 9.99 -45.37
C SER A 814 -28.27 9.44 -46.64
#